data_b3a25752f0a7dc0396609e906eff3d1b
#
_entry.id   b3a25752f0a7dc0396609e906eff3d1b
#
_cell.length_a   1.000
_cell.length_b   1.000
_cell.length_c   1.000
_cell.angle_alpha   90.00
_cell.angle_beta   90.00
_cell.angle_gamma   90.00
#
_symmetry.space_group_name_H-M   'P 1'
#
loop_
_entity.id
_entity.type
_entity.pdbx_description
1 polymer ?
#
loop_
_entity_poly.entity_id
_entity_poly.type
_entity_poly.pdbx_seq_one_letter_code
_entity_poly.pdbx_strand_id
1 'polypeptide(L)'
;MKRFSFILLVMAFLATPASIVHAENYSVRSYDDRDGLSHWHISQIIQDTTGMMWVATWNGLNRFDGDRFVSFKPASSDAICLPNDRIRRFRLREDNHLECLIEDRVYLFNTRTCRFDTLPAEEERMAYEKLKMRFNPDFDRPQRARRKQYGDVRISNVWEEYTDMQGNRWLYNDHGIYIVTPLVSRGISVNDQEVRSMYRMRNGDIRVAVRDLKQVMVYDSTLHLRGYMDSNGRIQKQPVSFGNMVYCMHETADSTVLFGSKPGHVSGFPELRNAYAIEEDKEGRLWVATFGFGLWREVPGDKEQGTQPSRSFEIVPGTEGMKLRRLLFLEDGTLLAATTDGILQIDGMGATASLRDAKMRLHQREAGHPHSLSSNAIMCLCMFHGTLYAGTEGGGLNRLTSGIHDERWQWEHLTIQDGLESDIVFELMPWSEDELLIQGSSAFSLLRTSTGQITNYGRSFFGKNSESPFMLGEVPPVALNDSQVLIAPNSGLFVLDKSKLRPDDRPVRIALSSIQRNGKEEYAVDHLNHIILSPSERNLVMCFAALDYRSNGKPLYRTRLYEAGREDTPWGMPTEVNEVIIQDMRPGEYVFEIRSTNAYGHWQDNTRRIRISVQPTFVESALGKTLLGSLMLLIVLTITIAFLQLRFSRKKRAETLAAYLELQERMAKTQEPRAESREPLPVPEIIAPGYTSENERFLNSLHQFMETNISNSEMTVDDLANEVGMSRSTLNRKMHELFNLTAKDFIQEARIKHACHLLRTTDLATKEVAYACGFSDPNYFSKCFKTNTGSTPTEYRENQAS
;
A
#
# COMPACT_ATOMS: atom_id res chain seq x y z
N MET A 1 13.00 -77.51 5.02
CA MET A 1 13.11 -76.45 4.03
C MET A 1 11.91 -75.50 4.01
N LYS A 2 10.68 -75.87 4.32
CA LYS A 2 9.53 -74.93 4.29
C LYS A 2 9.42 -73.91 5.46
N ARG A 3 10.11 -74.11 6.58
CA ARG A 3 10.14 -73.13 7.71
C ARG A 3 11.20 -72.05 7.57
N PHE A 4 12.26 -72.22 6.80
CA PHE A 4 13.29 -71.25 6.50
C PHE A 4 12.83 -70.21 5.48
N SER A 5 11.99 -70.61 4.48
CA SER A 5 11.44 -69.67 3.49
C SER A 5 10.42 -68.67 4.11
N PHE A 6 9.69 -69.09 5.15
CA PHE A 6 8.72 -68.21 5.79
C PHE A 6 9.38 -67.12 6.66
N ILE A 7 10.49 -67.44 7.32
CA ILE A 7 11.28 -66.48 8.13
C ILE A 7 11.99 -65.48 7.20
N LEU A 8 12.48 -65.90 6.01
CA LEU A 8 13.08 -64.98 5.03
C LEU A 8 12.03 -64.05 4.38
N LEU A 9 10.79 -64.53 4.17
CA LEU A 9 9.70 -63.73 3.65
C LEU A 9 9.19 -62.70 4.68
N VAL A 10 9.15 -63.04 5.98
CA VAL A 10 8.79 -62.12 7.05
C VAL A 10 9.91 -61.10 7.32
N MET A 11 11.17 -61.44 7.17
CA MET A 11 12.27 -60.51 7.25
C MET A 11 12.39 -59.57 6.02
N ALA A 12 11.97 -60.04 4.82
CA ALA A 12 11.87 -59.19 3.64
C ALA A 12 10.69 -58.18 3.72
N PHE A 13 9.64 -58.50 4.47
CA PHE A 13 8.53 -57.56 4.73
C PHE A 13 8.85 -56.51 5.84
N LEU A 14 9.85 -56.81 6.70
CA LEU A 14 10.33 -55.86 7.72
C LEU A 14 11.46 -54.94 7.24
N ALA A 15 11.95 -55.16 6.01
CA ALA A 15 13.01 -54.38 5.37
C ALA A 15 12.46 -53.45 4.24
N THR A 16 11.17 -53.19 4.21
CA THR A 16 10.72 -52.00 3.46
C THR A 16 11.23 -50.79 4.24
N PRO A 17 12.05 -49.93 3.60
CA PRO A 17 12.38 -48.68 4.26
C PRO A 17 11.02 -48.05 4.63
N ALA A 18 10.83 -47.77 5.89
CA ALA A 18 9.71 -46.93 6.32
C ALA A 18 9.84 -45.67 5.49
N SER A 19 9.02 -45.57 4.45
CA SER A 19 8.85 -44.33 3.74
C SER A 19 8.58 -43.31 4.83
N ILE A 20 9.55 -42.45 5.11
CA ILE A 20 9.35 -41.31 6.00
C ILE A 20 8.20 -40.55 5.33
N VAL A 21 6.99 -40.78 5.78
CA VAL A 21 5.84 -39.95 5.42
C VAL A 21 6.22 -38.58 5.95
N HIS A 22 6.76 -37.78 5.06
CA HIS A 22 6.99 -36.38 5.36
C HIS A 22 5.62 -35.82 5.71
N ALA A 23 5.38 -35.51 6.96
CA ALA A 23 4.16 -34.86 7.38
C ALA A 23 4.05 -33.56 6.56
N GLU A 24 3.13 -33.55 5.60
CA GLU A 24 2.85 -32.32 4.85
C GLU A 24 2.38 -31.29 5.85
N ASN A 25 3.00 -30.13 5.86
CA ASN A 25 2.53 -29.01 6.65
C ASN A 25 1.41 -28.31 5.89
N TYR A 26 0.44 -27.83 6.62
CA TYR A 26 -0.72 -27.13 6.07
C TYR A 26 -0.87 -25.78 6.73
N SER A 27 -1.25 -24.79 5.95
CA SER A 27 -1.85 -23.55 6.45
C SER A 27 -3.35 -23.74 6.52
N VAL A 28 -3.95 -23.26 7.61
CA VAL A 28 -5.41 -23.31 7.80
C VAL A 28 -5.90 -21.91 8.11
N ARG A 29 -6.86 -21.43 7.30
CA ARG A 29 -7.56 -20.17 7.52
C ARG A 29 -9.03 -20.47 7.77
N SER A 30 -9.62 -19.87 8.80
CA SER A 30 -11.02 -20.06 9.14
C SER A 30 -11.82 -18.79 8.88
N TYR A 31 -13.09 -18.96 8.54
CA TYR A 31 -14.07 -17.91 8.36
C TYR A 31 -15.37 -18.29 9.06
N ASP A 32 -15.98 -17.30 9.71
CA ASP A 32 -17.27 -17.46 10.38
C ASP A 32 -18.21 -16.26 10.07
N ASP A 33 -19.27 -16.09 10.84
CA ASP A 33 -20.23 -15.00 10.68
C ASP A 33 -19.64 -13.59 10.96
N ARG A 34 -18.54 -13.51 11.74
CA ARG A 34 -17.82 -12.26 11.99
C ARG A 34 -17.05 -11.77 10.77
N ASP A 35 -16.73 -12.67 9.85
CA ASP A 35 -16.06 -12.36 8.58
C ASP A 35 -17.06 -11.98 7.47
N GLY A 36 -18.35 -11.85 7.79
CA GLY A 36 -19.42 -11.46 6.86
C GLY A 36 -20.19 -12.63 6.23
N LEU A 37 -19.93 -13.87 6.65
CA LEU A 37 -20.74 -15.00 6.27
C LEU A 37 -22.15 -14.84 6.84
N SER A 38 -23.19 -15.02 6.03
CA SER A 38 -24.58 -14.73 6.44
C SER A 38 -25.11 -15.64 7.55
N HIS A 39 -24.51 -16.81 7.74
CA HIS A 39 -24.89 -17.78 8.80
C HIS A 39 -23.79 -18.85 8.95
N TRP A 40 -23.49 -19.25 10.17
CA TRP A 40 -22.50 -20.29 10.48
C TRP A 40 -22.91 -21.70 10.00
N HIS A 41 -24.20 -21.97 9.82
CA HIS A 41 -24.65 -23.27 9.29
C HIS A 41 -24.56 -23.28 7.77
N ILE A 42 -23.52 -23.97 7.28
CA ILE A 42 -23.19 -24.10 5.87
C ILE A 42 -23.76 -25.41 5.33
N SER A 43 -24.48 -25.34 4.24
CA SER A 43 -25.08 -26.49 3.59
C SER A 43 -24.19 -27.08 2.50
N GLN A 44 -23.50 -26.25 1.76
CA GLN A 44 -22.63 -26.67 0.65
C GLN A 44 -21.71 -25.54 0.20
N ILE A 45 -20.56 -25.92 -0.41
CA ILE A 45 -19.61 -25.01 -1.04
C ILE A 45 -19.34 -25.49 -2.46
N ILE A 46 -19.32 -24.58 -3.45
CA ILE A 46 -18.98 -24.88 -4.84
C ILE A 46 -18.19 -23.69 -5.43
N GLN A 47 -17.23 -23.97 -6.31
CA GLN A 47 -16.59 -22.98 -7.17
C GLN A 47 -17.27 -23.00 -8.54
N ASP A 48 -17.59 -21.80 -9.06
CA ASP A 48 -18.16 -21.67 -10.39
C ASP A 48 -17.08 -21.69 -11.50
N THR A 49 -17.52 -21.71 -12.76
CA THR A 49 -16.58 -21.77 -13.90
C THR A 49 -15.71 -20.53 -14.06
N THR A 50 -16.07 -19.42 -13.40
CA THR A 50 -15.28 -18.20 -13.37
C THR A 50 -14.24 -18.17 -12.25
N GLY A 51 -14.25 -19.18 -11.38
CA GLY A 51 -13.38 -19.29 -10.23
C GLY A 51 -13.94 -18.68 -8.94
N MET A 52 -15.15 -18.11 -8.96
CA MET A 52 -15.80 -17.52 -7.79
C MET A 52 -16.36 -18.61 -6.87
N MET A 53 -16.18 -18.46 -5.56
CA MET A 53 -16.72 -19.38 -4.56
C MET A 53 -18.14 -19.01 -4.14
N TRP A 54 -19.00 -20.01 -4.07
CA TRP A 54 -20.39 -19.90 -3.63
C TRP A 54 -20.63 -20.79 -2.42
N VAL A 55 -21.25 -20.24 -1.40
CA VAL A 55 -21.53 -20.90 -0.11
C VAL A 55 -23.02 -20.82 0.19
N ALA A 56 -23.68 -21.95 0.19
CA ALA A 56 -25.07 -22.07 0.62
C ALA A 56 -25.15 -22.13 2.15
N THR A 57 -26.02 -21.32 2.73
CA THR A 57 -26.26 -21.28 4.17
C THR A 57 -27.76 -21.36 4.50
N TRP A 58 -28.06 -21.43 5.78
CA TRP A 58 -29.46 -21.34 6.23
C TRP A 58 -30.03 -19.92 6.17
N ASN A 59 -29.24 -18.95 5.74
CA ASN A 59 -29.63 -17.53 5.65
C ASN A 59 -29.13 -16.87 4.35
N GLY A 60 -29.35 -17.54 3.20
CA GLY A 60 -29.03 -17.06 1.87
C GLY A 60 -27.85 -17.72 1.20
N LEU A 61 -27.58 -17.27 -0.02
CA LEU A 61 -26.43 -17.64 -0.83
C LEU A 61 -25.32 -16.62 -0.66
N ASN A 62 -24.12 -17.06 -0.32
CA ASN A 62 -22.97 -16.18 -0.18
C ASN A 62 -22.00 -16.38 -1.33
N ARG A 63 -21.49 -15.29 -1.87
CA ARG A 63 -20.37 -15.25 -2.77
C ARG A 63 -19.12 -14.84 -2.00
N PHE A 64 -18.04 -15.56 -2.20
CA PHE A 64 -16.74 -15.27 -1.62
C PHE A 64 -15.68 -15.08 -2.70
N ASP A 65 -14.98 -13.98 -2.68
CA ASP A 65 -13.98 -13.59 -3.67
C ASP A 65 -12.52 -13.78 -3.20
N GLY A 66 -12.33 -14.35 -2.01
CA GLY A 66 -11.02 -14.54 -1.37
C GLY A 66 -10.76 -13.54 -0.24
N ASP A 67 -11.49 -12.44 -0.18
CA ASP A 67 -11.36 -11.41 0.86
C ASP A 67 -12.66 -11.22 1.65
N ARG A 68 -13.81 -11.12 0.98
CA ARG A 68 -15.10 -10.83 1.62
C ARG A 68 -16.25 -11.73 1.15
N PHE A 69 -17.23 -11.88 2.05
CA PHE A 69 -18.51 -12.51 1.74
C PHE A 69 -19.54 -11.46 1.34
N VAL A 70 -20.31 -11.76 0.30
CA VAL A 70 -21.48 -10.98 -0.12
C VAL A 70 -22.69 -11.91 -0.14
N SER A 71 -23.72 -11.60 0.66
CA SER A 71 -24.92 -12.43 0.77
C SER A 71 -26.01 -11.97 -0.19
N PHE A 72 -26.62 -12.92 -0.86
CA PHE A 72 -27.72 -12.71 -1.81
C PHE A 72 -29.00 -13.35 -1.29
N LYS A 73 -30.03 -12.54 -1.20
CA LYS A 73 -31.40 -12.91 -0.84
C LYS A 73 -32.34 -12.16 -1.78
N PRO A 74 -33.53 -12.67 -2.08
CA PRO A 74 -34.51 -11.90 -2.81
C PRO A 74 -34.90 -10.65 -2.02
N ALA A 75 -34.87 -9.51 -2.68
CA ALA A 75 -35.39 -8.29 -2.08
C ALA A 75 -36.92 -8.32 -2.08
N SER A 76 -37.56 -7.60 -1.19
CA SER A 76 -39.02 -7.46 -1.13
C SER A 76 -39.62 -6.81 -2.38
N SER A 77 -38.79 -6.18 -3.21
CA SER A 77 -39.14 -5.62 -4.53
C SER A 77 -39.01 -6.61 -5.69
N ASP A 78 -38.43 -7.79 -5.45
CA ASP A 78 -38.24 -8.78 -6.50
C ASP A 78 -39.55 -9.52 -6.81
N ALA A 79 -39.73 -9.93 -8.07
CA ALA A 79 -40.91 -10.65 -8.51
C ALA A 79 -41.00 -12.07 -7.91
N ILE A 80 -39.92 -12.53 -7.25
CA ILE A 80 -39.79 -13.86 -6.69
C ILE A 80 -39.80 -13.77 -5.16
N CYS A 81 -40.75 -14.50 -4.54
CA CYS A 81 -40.80 -14.71 -3.12
C CYS A 81 -40.28 -16.13 -2.81
N LEU A 82 -39.14 -16.25 -2.13
CA LEU A 82 -38.68 -17.52 -1.63
C LEU A 82 -39.49 -17.88 -0.36
N PRO A 83 -39.76 -19.19 -0.10
CA PRO A 83 -40.46 -19.61 1.13
C PRO A 83 -39.67 -19.28 2.40
N ASN A 84 -38.33 -19.30 2.29
CA ASN A 84 -37.36 -18.85 3.30
C ASN A 84 -35.98 -18.70 2.65
N ASP A 85 -34.99 -18.22 3.41
CA ASP A 85 -33.61 -18.00 2.91
C ASP A 85 -32.73 -19.26 3.07
N ARG A 86 -33.26 -20.38 3.54
CA ARG A 86 -32.52 -21.60 3.84
C ARG A 86 -32.25 -22.41 2.57
N ILE A 87 -30.99 -22.33 2.06
CA ILE A 87 -30.58 -23.12 0.91
C ILE A 87 -30.03 -24.47 1.40
N ARG A 88 -30.73 -25.54 1.09
CA ARG A 88 -30.39 -26.92 1.55
C ARG A 88 -29.26 -27.51 0.72
N ARG A 89 -29.33 -27.36 -0.60
CA ARG A 89 -28.35 -27.84 -1.57
C ARG A 89 -28.40 -26.97 -2.80
N PHE A 90 -27.30 -26.97 -3.57
CA PHE A 90 -27.29 -26.34 -4.87
C PHE A 90 -26.36 -27.07 -5.84
N ARG A 91 -26.55 -26.86 -7.12
CA ARG A 91 -25.77 -27.45 -8.20
C ARG A 91 -25.43 -26.38 -9.24
N LEU A 92 -24.19 -26.38 -9.70
CA LEU A 92 -23.75 -25.57 -10.82
C LEU A 92 -24.20 -26.20 -12.14
N ARG A 93 -24.82 -25.40 -13.01
CA ARG A 93 -25.17 -25.73 -14.40
C ARG A 93 -24.00 -25.39 -15.33
N GLU A 94 -24.07 -25.95 -16.55
CA GLU A 94 -23.08 -25.66 -17.60
C GLU A 94 -23.09 -24.19 -18.05
N ASP A 95 -24.26 -23.52 -17.95
CA ASP A 95 -24.44 -22.11 -18.25
C ASP A 95 -24.03 -21.15 -17.10
N ASN A 96 -23.35 -21.68 -16.11
CA ASN A 96 -22.88 -21.00 -14.89
C ASN A 96 -24.01 -20.44 -13.99
N HIS A 97 -25.21 -21.01 -14.04
CA HIS A 97 -26.27 -20.74 -13.07
C HIS A 97 -26.25 -21.77 -11.94
N LEU A 98 -26.79 -21.41 -10.79
CA LEU A 98 -26.94 -22.31 -9.64
C LEU A 98 -28.41 -22.74 -9.48
N GLU A 99 -28.68 -24.03 -9.53
CA GLU A 99 -29.96 -24.60 -9.11
C GLU A 99 -29.95 -24.76 -7.59
N CYS A 100 -30.75 -23.97 -6.88
CA CYS A 100 -30.82 -23.92 -5.43
C CYS A 100 -32.07 -24.63 -4.90
N LEU A 101 -31.89 -25.72 -4.13
CA LEU A 101 -32.97 -26.39 -3.42
C LEU A 101 -33.30 -25.63 -2.14
N ILE A 102 -34.52 -25.08 -2.07
CA ILE A 102 -35.08 -24.36 -0.93
C ILE A 102 -36.37 -25.05 -0.54
N GLU A 103 -36.39 -25.65 0.63
CA GLU A 103 -37.44 -26.56 1.09
C GLU A 103 -37.68 -27.70 0.09
N ASP A 104 -38.78 -27.74 -0.62
CA ASP A 104 -39.21 -28.75 -1.58
C ASP A 104 -39.21 -28.25 -3.04
N ARG A 105 -38.67 -27.07 -3.30
CA ARG A 105 -38.62 -26.44 -4.61
C ARG A 105 -37.22 -26.06 -5.03
N VAL A 106 -37.00 -25.98 -6.36
CA VAL A 106 -35.73 -25.55 -6.92
C VAL A 106 -35.89 -24.17 -7.58
N TYR A 107 -35.01 -23.25 -7.21
CA TYR A 107 -34.89 -21.92 -7.77
C TYR A 107 -33.60 -21.81 -8.56
N LEU A 108 -33.61 -21.02 -9.62
CA LEU A 108 -32.42 -20.71 -10.39
C LEU A 108 -31.78 -19.42 -9.86
N PHE A 109 -30.49 -19.47 -9.55
CA PHE A 109 -29.75 -18.25 -9.27
C PHE A 109 -28.79 -17.95 -10.41
N ASN A 110 -28.93 -16.79 -11.00
CA ASN A 110 -28.06 -16.31 -12.06
C ASN A 110 -26.81 -15.66 -11.44
N THR A 111 -25.66 -16.31 -11.57
CA THR A 111 -24.39 -15.83 -10.97
C THR A 111 -23.91 -14.52 -11.58
N ARG A 112 -24.31 -14.18 -12.81
CA ARG A 112 -23.92 -12.94 -13.48
C ARG A 112 -24.75 -11.75 -13.04
N THR A 113 -26.08 -11.93 -12.91
CA THR A 113 -26.98 -10.85 -12.48
C THR A 113 -27.20 -10.82 -10.96
N CYS A 114 -26.71 -11.85 -10.26
CA CYS A 114 -26.88 -12.05 -8.81
C CYS A 114 -28.35 -12.02 -8.38
N ARG A 115 -29.24 -12.62 -9.16
CA ARG A 115 -30.69 -12.67 -8.89
C ARG A 115 -31.22 -14.08 -8.96
N PHE A 116 -32.24 -14.34 -8.13
CA PHE A 116 -33.01 -15.58 -8.18
C PHE A 116 -34.08 -15.48 -9.27
N ASP A 117 -34.39 -16.63 -9.90
CA ASP A 117 -35.43 -16.83 -10.88
C ASP A 117 -36.11 -18.18 -10.65
N THR A 118 -37.27 -18.40 -11.29
CA THR A 118 -37.99 -19.66 -11.26
C THR A 118 -37.59 -20.51 -12.46
N LEU A 119 -37.65 -21.81 -12.30
CA LEU A 119 -37.50 -22.77 -13.39
C LEU A 119 -38.88 -23.12 -14.01
N PRO A 120 -38.95 -23.44 -15.31
CA PRO A 120 -40.11 -24.13 -15.88
C PRO A 120 -40.41 -25.42 -15.11
N ALA A 121 -41.67 -25.75 -14.91
CA ALA A 121 -42.11 -26.86 -14.04
C ALA A 121 -41.44 -28.21 -14.34
N GLU A 122 -41.18 -28.51 -15.60
CA GLU A 122 -40.48 -29.73 -15.99
C GLU A 122 -38.99 -29.71 -15.64
N GLU A 123 -38.33 -28.57 -15.87
CA GLU A 123 -36.91 -28.40 -15.47
C GLU A 123 -36.77 -28.41 -13.96
N GLU A 124 -37.68 -27.75 -13.23
CA GLU A 124 -37.72 -27.73 -11.77
C GLU A 124 -37.82 -29.18 -11.24
N ARG A 125 -38.73 -29.99 -11.78
CA ARG A 125 -38.89 -31.38 -11.40
C ARG A 125 -37.61 -32.18 -11.63
N MET A 126 -37.00 -32.05 -12.81
CA MET A 126 -35.76 -32.78 -13.12
C MET A 126 -34.58 -32.30 -12.22
N ALA A 127 -34.48 -31.03 -11.93
CA ALA A 127 -33.48 -30.45 -11.04
C ALA A 127 -33.71 -30.96 -9.59
N TYR A 128 -34.96 -30.97 -9.15
CA TYR A 128 -35.35 -31.48 -7.82
C TYR A 128 -34.93 -32.93 -7.61
N GLU A 129 -35.27 -33.84 -8.57
CA GLU A 129 -34.87 -35.24 -8.47
C GLU A 129 -33.34 -35.41 -8.42
N LYS A 130 -32.59 -34.66 -9.21
CA LYS A 130 -31.12 -34.68 -9.17
C LYS A 130 -30.53 -34.18 -7.83
N LEU A 131 -31.10 -33.14 -7.27
CA LEU A 131 -30.67 -32.58 -5.99
C LEU A 131 -31.10 -33.43 -4.82
N LYS A 132 -32.33 -33.99 -4.87
CA LYS A 132 -32.88 -34.90 -3.85
C LYS A 132 -32.11 -36.20 -3.78
N MET A 133 -31.65 -36.79 -4.90
CA MET A 133 -30.83 -38.00 -4.89
C MET A 133 -29.50 -37.84 -4.14
N ARG A 134 -28.97 -36.60 -4.07
CA ARG A 134 -27.81 -36.28 -3.26
C ARG A 134 -28.13 -35.80 -1.84
N PHE A 135 -29.44 -35.65 -1.55
CA PHE A 135 -29.94 -35.23 -0.24
C PHE A 135 -30.22 -36.49 0.59
N ASN A 136 -29.41 -36.68 1.64
CA ASN A 136 -29.75 -37.66 2.66
C ASN A 136 -30.65 -36.96 3.69
N PRO A 137 -31.94 -37.34 3.87
CA PRO A 137 -32.83 -36.73 4.84
C PRO A 137 -32.34 -36.86 6.29
N ASP A 138 -31.44 -37.83 6.57
CA ASP A 138 -30.76 -37.95 7.87
C ASP A 138 -29.61 -36.94 8.08
N PHE A 139 -29.45 -35.96 7.18
CA PHE A 139 -28.40 -34.94 7.27
C PHE A 139 -28.57 -33.97 8.45
N ASP A 140 -29.73 -33.91 9.06
CA ASP A 140 -29.93 -33.24 10.35
C ASP A 140 -29.31 -34.01 11.54
N ARG A 141 -28.78 -35.20 11.30
CA ARG A 141 -27.97 -35.96 12.26
C ARG A 141 -26.52 -35.98 11.79
N PRO A 142 -25.58 -35.49 12.58
CA PRO A 142 -24.17 -35.54 12.21
C PRO A 142 -23.78 -36.99 11.99
N GLN A 143 -23.58 -37.42 10.72
CA GLN A 143 -22.81 -38.63 10.44
C GLN A 143 -21.52 -38.49 11.24
N ARG A 144 -21.18 -39.50 12.05
CA ARG A 144 -20.05 -39.58 12.99
C ARG A 144 -19.04 -38.51 12.75
N ALA A 145 -18.93 -37.58 13.70
CA ALA A 145 -18.03 -36.40 13.64
C ALA A 145 -16.67 -36.83 13.07
N ARG A 146 -16.42 -36.50 11.80
CA ARG A 146 -15.16 -36.82 11.16
C ARG A 146 -14.14 -35.84 11.69
N ARG A 147 -13.15 -36.32 12.41
CA ARG A 147 -11.95 -35.53 12.74
C ARG A 147 -11.02 -35.61 11.55
N LYS A 148 -10.59 -34.48 11.09
CA LYS A 148 -9.55 -34.32 10.07
C LYS A 148 -8.33 -33.71 10.72
N GLN A 149 -7.17 -34.23 10.37
CA GLN A 149 -5.89 -33.73 10.86
C GLN A 149 -5.04 -33.31 9.66
N TYR A 150 -4.53 -32.10 9.71
CA TYR A 150 -3.64 -31.52 8.72
C TYR A 150 -2.42 -30.97 9.46
N GLY A 151 -1.32 -31.74 9.43
CA GLY A 151 -0.17 -31.46 10.29
C GLY A 151 -0.57 -31.45 11.77
N ASP A 152 -0.29 -30.35 12.45
CA ASP A 152 -0.64 -30.14 13.86
C ASP A 152 -2.08 -29.63 14.07
N VAL A 153 -2.75 -29.20 12.99
CA VAL A 153 -4.11 -28.67 13.07
C VAL A 153 -5.15 -29.77 13.02
N ARG A 154 -6.02 -29.78 14.03
CA ARG A 154 -7.14 -30.72 14.16
C ARG A 154 -8.46 -29.97 13.99
N ILE A 155 -9.23 -30.37 12.97
CA ILE A 155 -10.58 -29.85 12.71
C ILE A 155 -11.58 -30.93 13.08
N SER A 156 -12.46 -30.63 14.04
CA SER A 156 -13.48 -31.53 14.53
C SER A 156 -14.80 -31.30 13.79
N ASN A 157 -15.69 -32.30 13.81
CA ASN A 157 -17.07 -32.22 13.30
C ASN A 157 -17.18 -31.82 11.81
N VAL A 158 -16.19 -32.17 10.98
CA VAL A 158 -16.23 -31.86 9.55
C VAL A 158 -17.42 -32.55 8.89
N TRP A 159 -18.30 -31.78 8.28
CA TRP A 159 -19.50 -32.30 7.59
C TRP A 159 -19.18 -32.74 6.18
N GLU A 160 -18.52 -31.85 5.40
CA GLU A 160 -18.16 -32.13 4.01
C GLU A 160 -16.83 -31.44 3.66
N GLU A 161 -16.22 -31.92 2.61
CA GLU A 161 -14.96 -31.42 2.07
C GLU A 161 -15.13 -31.13 0.57
N TYR A 162 -14.71 -29.95 0.13
CA TYR A 162 -14.68 -29.54 -1.26
C TYR A 162 -13.24 -29.18 -1.66
N THR A 163 -12.81 -29.55 -2.87
CA THR A 163 -11.50 -29.14 -3.40
C THR A 163 -11.71 -28.14 -4.52
N ASP A 164 -11.11 -26.94 -4.41
CA ASP A 164 -11.19 -25.91 -5.42
C ASP A 164 -10.25 -26.20 -6.62
N MET A 165 -10.32 -25.37 -7.65
CA MET A 165 -9.50 -25.49 -8.86
C MET A 165 -8.00 -25.28 -8.60
N GLN A 166 -7.62 -24.66 -7.49
CA GLN A 166 -6.25 -24.47 -7.06
C GLN A 166 -5.70 -25.61 -6.20
N GLY A 167 -6.57 -26.56 -5.80
CA GLY A 167 -6.22 -27.70 -4.97
C GLY A 167 -6.31 -27.44 -3.47
N ASN A 168 -6.86 -26.29 -3.04
CA ASN A 168 -7.14 -26.06 -1.63
C ASN A 168 -8.34 -26.90 -1.19
N ARG A 169 -8.29 -27.37 0.04
CA ARG A 169 -9.38 -28.16 0.64
C ARG A 169 -10.24 -27.24 1.50
N TRP A 170 -11.51 -27.16 1.17
CA TRP A 170 -12.52 -26.40 1.90
C TRP A 170 -13.30 -27.35 2.77
N LEU A 171 -13.21 -27.18 4.08
CA LEU A 171 -13.94 -27.95 5.06
C LEU A 171 -14.90 -27.02 5.79
N TYR A 172 -16.05 -27.53 6.17
CA TYR A 172 -16.98 -26.77 6.97
C TYR A 172 -17.66 -27.64 8.05
N ASN A 173 -18.03 -26.99 9.11
CA ASN A 173 -18.70 -27.57 10.26
C ASN A 173 -19.68 -26.57 10.89
N ASP A 174 -20.07 -26.83 12.15
CA ASP A 174 -20.92 -25.98 12.97
C ASP A 174 -20.22 -24.71 13.52
N HIS A 175 -18.98 -24.45 13.15
CA HIS A 175 -18.22 -23.25 13.54
C HIS A 175 -17.79 -22.37 12.35
N GLY A 176 -17.97 -22.81 11.12
CA GLY A 176 -17.62 -22.06 9.92
C GLY A 176 -16.89 -22.85 8.86
N ILE A 177 -16.12 -22.14 8.05
CA ILE A 177 -15.35 -22.65 6.92
C ILE A 177 -13.87 -22.67 7.29
N TYR A 178 -13.18 -23.74 6.87
CA TYR A 178 -11.72 -23.88 6.99
C TYR A 178 -11.14 -24.12 5.61
N ILE A 179 -10.25 -23.26 5.17
CA ILE A 179 -9.47 -23.43 3.94
C ILE A 179 -8.12 -24.01 4.34
N VAL A 180 -7.80 -25.17 3.83
CA VAL A 180 -6.57 -25.90 4.10
C VAL A 180 -5.72 -25.92 2.85
N THR A 181 -4.56 -25.27 2.92
CA THR A 181 -3.59 -25.18 1.83
C THR A 181 -2.32 -25.94 2.20
N PRO A 182 -1.80 -26.85 1.37
CA PRO A 182 -0.52 -27.47 1.59
C PRO A 182 0.62 -26.43 1.58
N LEU A 183 1.53 -26.52 2.55
CA LEU A 183 2.70 -25.67 2.62
C LEU A 183 3.89 -26.32 1.92
N VAL A 184 4.70 -25.49 1.28
CA VAL A 184 5.95 -25.88 0.62
C VAL A 184 7.14 -25.93 1.58
N SER A 185 7.02 -25.37 2.78
CA SER A 185 8.05 -25.34 3.81
C SER A 185 7.65 -26.16 5.04
N ARG A 186 8.62 -26.77 5.69
CA ARG A 186 8.43 -27.46 6.97
C ARG A 186 9.01 -26.62 8.10
N GLY A 187 8.16 -26.15 9.03
CA GLY A 187 8.58 -25.45 10.24
C GLY A 187 9.11 -26.39 11.33
N ILE A 188 10.13 -25.97 12.06
CA ILE A 188 10.67 -26.64 13.24
C ILE A 188 10.69 -25.61 14.36
N SER A 189 10.04 -25.92 15.48
CA SER A 189 9.99 -25.03 16.62
C SER A 189 11.36 -24.96 17.32
N VAL A 190 11.76 -23.76 17.68
CA VAL A 190 12.92 -23.48 18.55
C VAL A 190 12.47 -22.78 19.84
N ASN A 191 11.31 -23.19 20.38
CA ASN A 191 10.72 -22.64 21.61
C ASN A 191 10.49 -21.12 21.52
N ASP A 192 10.02 -20.63 20.36
CA ASP A 192 9.76 -19.21 20.07
C ASP A 192 10.98 -18.29 20.28
N GLN A 193 12.19 -18.84 20.20
CA GLN A 193 13.42 -18.08 20.31
C GLN A 193 13.90 -17.58 18.95
N GLU A 194 14.50 -16.39 18.91
CA GLU A 194 15.20 -15.87 17.75
C GLU A 194 16.51 -16.65 17.53
N VAL A 195 16.67 -17.21 16.34
CA VAL A 195 17.92 -17.86 15.92
C VAL A 195 18.95 -16.78 15.59
N ARG A 196 20.18 -16.94 16.10
CA ARG A 196 21.28 -15.99 15.84
C ARG A 196 22.34 -16.53 14.89
N SER A 197 22.63 -17.82 14.95
CA SER A 197 23.51 -18.49 13.99
C SER A 197 23.17 -19.96 13.85
N MET A 198 23.51 -20.51 12.68
CA MET A 198 23.38 -21.93 12.37
C MET A 198 24.66 -22.43 11.74
N TYR A 199 24.99 -23.68 11.99
CA TYR A 199 26.14 -24.33 11.38
C TYR A 199 25.87 -25.82 11.16
N ARG A 200 26.21 -26.32 9.97
CA ARG A 200 26.17 -27.75 9.65
C ARG A 200 27.54 -28.35 9.82
N MET A 201 27.61 -29.30 10.74
CA MET A 201 28.82 -30.06 11.01
C MET A 201 29.17 -31.04 9.90
N ARG A 202 30.41 -31.46 9.76
CA ARG A 202 30.85 -32.45 8.76
C ARG A 202 30.13 -33.80 8.91
N ASN A 203 29.74 -34.15 10.13
CA ASN A 203 28.96 -35.36 10.40
C ASN A 203 27.45 -35.21 10.04
N GLY A 204 27.04 -34.06 9.55
CA GLY A 204 25.66 -33.72 9.19
C GLY A 204 24.80 -33.19 10.33
N ASP A 205 25.27 -33.18 11.56
CA ASP A 205 24.57 -32.55 12.69
C ASP A 205 24.47 -31.03 12.47
N ILE A 206 23.38 -30.44 13.00
CA ILE A 206 23.15 -28.99 12.90
C ILE A 206 23.24 -28.37 14.30
N ARG A 207 24.01 -27.30 14.41
CA ARG A 207 24.08 -26.45 15.61
C ARG A 207 23.26 -25.19 15.35
N VAL A 208 22.37 -24.86 16.29
CA VAL A 208 21.49 -23.69 16.20
C VAL A 208 21.65 -22.87 17.46
N ALA A 209 22.22 -21.69 17.35
CA ALA A 209 22.34 -20.77 18.48
C ALA A 209 21.14 -19.83 18.55
N VAL A 210 20.48 -19.77 19.71
CA VAL A 210 19.33 -18.89 19.96
C VAL A 210 19.72 -17.74 20.87
N ARG A 211 19.07 -16.59 20.69
CA ARG A 211 19.47 -15.30 21.24
C ARG A 211 19.17 -15.16 22.72
N ASP A 212 17.90 -15.18 23.11
CA ASP A 212 17.48 -14.73 24.45
C ASP A 212 17.90 -15.66 25.54
N LEU A 213 17.80 -16.95 25.33
CA LEU A 213 18.24 -17.98 26.31
C LEU A 213 19.72 -18.30 26.18
N LYS A 214 20.44 -17.71 25.21
CA LYS A 214 21.86 -18.00 24.94
C LYS A 214 22.15 -19.50 24.89
N GLN A 215 21.32 -20.25 24.20
CA GLN A 215 21.44 -21.71 24.05
C GLN A 215 22.02 -22.07 22.69
N VAL A 216 22.71 -23.18 22.64
CA VAL A 216 23.12 -23.86 21.40
C VAL A 216 22.39 -25.20 21.35
N MET A 217 21.40 -25.28 20.51
CA MET A 217 20.60 -26.49 20.26
C MET A 217 21.33 -27.40 19.26
N VAL A 218 21.29 -28.70 19.50
CA VAL A 218 21.96 -29.70 18.68
C VAL A 218 20.91 -30.60 18.03
N TYR A 219 20.82 -30.54 16.72
CA TYR A 219 19.98 -31.41 15.92
C TYR A 219 20.81 -32.45 15.18
N ASP A 220 20.25 -33.62 14.91
CA ASP A 220 20.86 -34.57 14.00
C ASP A 220 20.60 -34.21 12.54
N SER A 221 21.15 -34.98 11.60
CA SER A 221 21.02 -34.77 10.15
C SER A 221 19.58 -34.89 9.65
N THR A 222 18.65 -35.42 10.45
CA THR A 222 17.23 -35.55 10.18
C THR A 222 16.39 -34.46 10.87
N LEU A 223 17.08 -33.52 11.54
CA LEU A 223 16.52 -32.39 12.28
C LEU A 223 15.71 -32.80 13.52
N HIS A 224 16.05 -33.92 14.16
CA HIS A 224 15.57 -34.24 15.49
C HIS A 224 16.49 -33.63 16.54
N LEU A 225 15.91 -32.95 17.55
CA LEU A 225 16.65 -32.35 18.63
C LEU A 225 17.34 -33.43 19.51
N ARG A 226 18.68 -33.44 19.51
CA ARG A 226 19.48 -34.31 20.36
C ARG A 226 19.64 -33.76 21.77
N GLY A 227 19.66 -32.45 21.93
CA GLY A 227 19.83 -31.76 23.21
C GLY A 227 20.41 -30.36 23.07
N TYR A 228 20.97 -29.87 24.15
CA TYR A 228 21.50 -28.52 24.28
C TYR A 228 23.00 -28.60 24.67
N MET A 229 23.82 -27.77 24.04
CA MET A 229 25.26 -27.74 24.35
C MET A 229 25.53 -26.78 25.50
N ASP A 230 26.28 -27.24 26.48
CA ASP A 230 26.79 -26.40 27.59
C ASP A 230 28.08 -25.66 27.17
N SER A 231 28.56 -24.77 28.02
CA SER A 231 29.81 -23.99 27.82
C SER A 231 31.09 -24.84 27.68
N ASN A 232 31.04 -26.10 28.06
CA ASN A 232 32.15 -27.05 27.94
C ASN A 232 32.04 -27.92 26.68
N GLY A 233 31.06 -27.65 25.81
CA GLY A 233 30.82 -28.40 24.57
C GLY A 233 30.10 -29.74 24.76
N ARG A 234 29.58 -30.05 25.98
CA ARG A 234 28.83 -31.28 26.25
C ARG A 234 27.35 -31.13 25.91
N ILE A 235 26.76 -32.17 25.35
CA ILE A 235 25.32 -32.18 25.00
C ILE A 235 24.51 -32.67 26.20
N GLN A 236 23.62 -31.80 26.68
CA GLN A 236 22.67 -32.04 27.77
C GLN A 236 21.27 -32.30 27.21
N LYS A 237 20.50 -33.21 27.84
CA LYS A 237 19.13 -33.48 27.45
C LYS A 237 18.16 -32.38 27.84
N GLN A 238 18.44 -31.69 28.94
CA GLN A 238 17.63 -30.56 29.42
C GLN A 238 18.20 -29.25 28.88
N PRO A 239 17.34 -28.23 28.66
CA PRO A 239 17.80 -26.90 28.27
C PRO A 239 18.87 -26.35 29.21
N VAL A 240 19.98 -25.93 28.66
CA VAL A 240 21.11 -25.33 29.36
C VAL A 240 21.59 -24.11 28.58
N SER A 241 22.04 -23.07 29.31
CA SER A 241 22.62 -21.90 28.64
C SER A 241 24.06 -22.22 28.22
N PHE A 242 24.46 -21.79 27.04
CA PHE A 242 25.84 -21.81 26.56
C PHE A 242 26.69 -20.72 27.22
N GLY A 243 26.06 -19.70 27.81
CA GLY A 243 26.72 -18.61 28.54
C GLY A 243 26.79 -17.32 27.71
N ASN A 244 27.21 -17.38 26.44
CA ASN A 244 27.36 -16.26 25.54
C ASN A 244 26.42 -16.39 24.31
N MET A 245 26.12 -15.26 23.67
CA MET A 245 25.41 -15.24 22.43
C MET A 245 26.37 -15.58 21.28
N VAL A 246 26.14 -16.71 20.60
CA VAL A 246 26.99 -17.22 19.51
C VAL A 246 26.58 -16.61 18.19
N TYR A 247 27.52 -15.92 17.53
CA TYR A 247 27.33 -15.22 16.26
C TYR A 247 27.81 -16.00 15.05
N CYS A 248 28.87 -16.79 15.24
CA CYS A 248 29.43 -17.69 14.23
C CYS A 248 29.94 -18.97 14.84
N MET A 249 30.01 -20.01 14.04
CA MET A 249 30.55 -21.32 14.38
C MET A 249 31.41 -21.82 13.25
N HIS A 250 32.46 -22.53 13.55
CA HIS A 250 33.31 -23.16 12.55
C HIS A 250 33.85 -24.48 13.09
N GLU A 251 33.82 -25.54 12.28
CA GLU A 251 34.42 -26.84 12.59
C GLU A 251 35.75 -26.96 11.86
N THR A 252 36.82 -26.95 12.62
CA THR A 252 38.19 -27.08 12.06
C THR A 252 38.47 -28.49 11.56
N ALA A 253 39.58 -28.66 10.82
CA ALA A 253 39.95 -29.94 10.24
C ALA A 253 40.12 -31.08 11.26
N ASP A 254 40.49 -30.77 12.51
CA ASP A 254 40.62 -31.70 13.62
C ASP A 254 39.29 -31.94 14.37
N SER A 255 38.14 -31.49 13.78
CA SER A 255 36.79 -31.59 14.36
C SER A 255 36.58 -30.79 15.65
N THR A 256 37.45 -29.85 15.95
CA THR A 256 37.23 -28.87 17.02
C THR A 256 36.22 -27.84 16.55
N VAL A 257 35.22 -27.51 17.37
CA VAL A 257 34.22 -26.48 17.05
C VAL A 257 34.56 -25.18 17.77
N LEU A 258 34.77 -24.14 16.99
CA LEU A 258 35.00 -22.80 17.49
C LEU A 258 33.68 -22.03 17.51
N PHE A 259 33.44 -21.32 18.59
CA PHE A 259 32.23 -20.50 18.78
C PHE A 259 32.64 -19.03 18.93
N GLY A 260 32.29 -18.20 17.99
CA GLY A 260 32.47 -16.75 18.07
C GLY A 260 31.28 -16.07 18.74
N SER A 261 31.54 -15.27 19.77
CA SER A 261 30.50 -14.63 20.59
C SER A 261 30.57 -13.10 20.54
N LYS A 262 29.39 -12.45 20.71
CA LYS A 262 29.29 -11.00 20.88
C LYS A 262 28.13 -10.63 21.84
N PRO A 263 28.37 -9.87 22.92
CA PRO A 263 29.71 -9.58 23.42
C PRO A 263 30.40 -10.86 23.86
N GLY A 264 31.70 -10.93 23.67
CA GLY A 264 32.48 -12.10 24.03
C GLY A 264 33.70 -12.30 23.14
N HIS A 265 34.18 -13.51 23.06
CA HIS A 265 35.34 -13.89 22.26
C HIS A 265 35.11 -15.25 21.59
N VAL A 266 36.07 -15.68 20.79
CA VAL A 266 36.08 -17.04 20.24
C VAL A 266 36.47 -18.01 21.40
N SER A 267 35.79 -19.17 21.44
CA SER A 267 36.05 -20.20 22.47
C SER A 267 37.54 -20.60 22.48
N GLY A 268 38.17 -20.43 23.63
CA GLY A 268 39.61 -20.70 23.84
C GLY A 268 40.55 -19.56 23.46
N PHE A 269 40.08 -18.44 22.88
CA PHE A 269 40.89 -17.34 22.35
C PHE A 269 40.33 -15.98 22.81
N PRO A 270 40.72 -15.50 24.01
CA PRO A 270 40.20 -14.28 24.62
C PRO A 270 40.56 -12.99 23.84
N GLU A 271 41.62 -13.02 23.03
CA GLU A 271 42.03 -11.93 22.14
C GLU A 271 41.05 -11.70 20.98
N LEU A 272 40.42 -12.78 20.48
CA LEU A 272 39.50 -12.74 19.32
C LEU A 272 38.11 -12.30 19.75
N ARG A 273 37.94 -11.00 20.01
CA ARG A 273 36.70 -10.42 20.56
C ARG A 273 35.67 -10.12 19.50
N ASN A 274 34.40 -10.31 19.83
CA ASN A 274 33.26 -9.98 19.00
C ASN A 274 33.36 -10.57 17.57
N ALA A 275 33.67 -11.88 17.48
CA ALA A 275 33.78 -12.55 16.19
C ALA A 275 32.41 -12.69 15.48
N TYR A 276 32.39 -12.34 14.19
CA TYR A 276 31.25 -12.44 13.30
C TYR A 276 31.39 -13.53 12.22
N ALA A 277 32.60 -13.83 11.78
CA ALA A 277 32.88 -14.93 10.88
C ALA A 277 34.23 -15.57 11.21
N ILE A 278 34.34 -16.87 11.00
CA ILE A 278 35.55 -17.68 11.09
C ILE A 278 35.59 -18.50 9.81
N GLU A 279 36.64 -18.36 9.02
CA GLU A 279 36.83 -19.05 7.74
C GLU A 279 38.22 -19.65 7.63
N GLU A 280 38.37 -20.71 6.85
CA GLU A 280 39.66 -21.30 6.53
C GLU A 280 40.13 -20.88 5.15
N ASP A 281 41.42 -20.54 5.01
CA ASP A 281 42.01 -20.35 3.69
C ASP A 281 42.41 -21.71 3.07
N LYS A 282 42.96 -21.69 1.85
CA LYS A 282 43.35 -22.89 1.12
C LYS A 282 44.44 -23.71 1.81
N GLU A 283 45.20 -23.07 2.68
CA GLU A 283 46.24 -23.67 3.47
C GLU A 283 45.72 -24.21 4.82
N GLY A 284 44.44 -24.08 5.06
CA GLY A 284 43.80 -24.52 6.33
C GLY A 284 44.07 -23.61 7.52
N ARG A 285 44.54 -22.37 7.31
CA ARG A 285 44.70 -21.35 8.35
C ARG A 285 43.40 -20.65 8.63
N LEU A 286 43.09 -20.44 9.89
CA LEU A 286 41.90 -19.73 10.32
C LEU A 286 42.05 -18.22 10.19
N TRP A 287 40.98 -17.61 9.72
CA TRP A 287 40.81 -16.17 9.70
C TRP A 287 39.56 -15.78 10.45
N VAL A 288 39.65 -14.76 11.27
CA VAL A 288 38.56 -14.33 12.15
C VAL A 288 38.22 -12.88 11.90
N ALA A 289 37.03 -12.66 11.39
CA ALA A 289 36.43 -11.33 11.23
C ALA A 289 35.79 -10.91 12.53
N THR A 290 36.19 -9.74 13.03
CA THR A 290 35.68 -9.22 14.32
C THR A 290 34.94 -7.89 14.10
N PHE A 291 34.01 -7.58 14.97
CA PHE A 291 33.27 -6.34 14.93
C PHE A 291 33.89 -5.28 15.84
N GLY A 292 34.76 -4.45 15.26
CA GLY A 292 35.46 -3.36 15.95
C GLY A 292 36.82 -3.74 16.53
N PHE A 293 37.34 -4.94 16.22
CA PHE A 293 38.67 -5.39 16.70
C PHE A 293 39.55 -5.89 15.55
N GLY A 294 39.22 -5.61 14.31
CA GLY A 294 39.98 -5.90 13.11
C GLY A 294 39.86 -7.36 12.63
N LEU A 295 40.68 -7.67 11.62
CA LEU A 295 40.82 -9.00 11.04
C LEU A 295 42.02 -9.73 11.66
N TRP A 296 41.82 -10.99 12.00
CA TRP A 296 42.85 -11.81 12.64
C TRP A 296 43.16 -13.04 11.80
N ARG A 297 44.42 -13.42 11.75
CA ARG A 297 44.90 -14.60 11.02
C ARG A 297 45.63 -15.55 12.00
N GLU A 298 45.42 -16.87 11.85
CA GLU A 298 46.17 -17.88 12.55
C GLU A 298 47.65 -17.87 12.11
N VAL A 299 48.54 -17.87 13.09
CA VAL A 299 49.98 -17.99 12.85
C VAL A 299 50.37 -19.46 12.90
N PRO A 300 51.16 -19.98 11.89
CA PRO A 300 51.68 -21.34 11.95
C PRO A 300 52.47 -21.55 13.24
N GLY A 301 51.99 -22.44 14.11
CA GLY A 301 52.74 -22.83 15.29
C GLY A 301 53.89 -23.75 14.98
N ASP A 302 55.01 -23.63 15.65
CA ASP A 302 56.09 -24.59 15.60
C ASP A 302 55.57 -25.99 16.01
N LYS A 303 55.68 -26.97 15.17
CA LYS A 303 55.33 -28.37 15.43
C LYS A 303 56.34 -28.96 16.38
N GLU A 304 56.25 -28.73 17.69
CA GLU A 304 56.98 -29.55 18.65
C GLU A 304 56.45 -30.98 18.65
N GLN A 305 57.34 -31.97 18.45
CA GLN A 305 56.92 -33.36 18.42
C GLN A 305 56.24 -33.76 19.74
N GLY A 306 54.94 -34.04 19.69
CA GLY A 306 54.20 -34.70 20.77
C GLY A 306 53.17 -33.83 21.54
N THR A 307 53.07 -32.54 21.24
CA THR A 307 52.03 -31.67 21.82
C THR A 307 51.04 -31.24 20.73
N GLN A 308 49.72 -31.08 21.08
CA GLN A 308 48.80 -30.42 20.14
C GLN A 308 49.34 -29.01 19.88
N PRO A 309 49.43 -28.55 18.63
CA PRO A 309 49.95 -27.23 18.32
C PRO A 309 49.01 -26.18 18.98
N SER A 310 49.62 -25.33 19.84
CA SER A 310 48.89 -24.19 20.38
C SER A 310 48.64 -23.21 19.24
N ARG A 311 47.35 -23.03 18.88
CA ARG A 311 46.94 -22.02 17.89
C ARG A 311 47.21 -20.63 18.44
N SER A 312 47.79 -19.77 17.68
CA SER A 312 47.94 -18.33 17.98
C SER A 312 47.48 -17.48 16.86
N PHE A 313 47.07 -16.26 17.13
CA PHE A 313 46.51 -15.35 16.13
C PHE A 313 47.25 -14.01 16.14
N GLU A 314 47.41 -13.44 14.96
CA GLU A 314 47.91 -12.08 14.79
C GLU A 314 46.87 -11.20 14.09
N ILE A 315 46.83 -9.93 14.45
CA ILE A 315 45.97 -8.97 13.76
C ILE A 315 46.57 -8.60 12.40
N VAL A 316 45.75 -8.50 11.40
CA VAL A 316 46.16 -7.98 10.09
C VAL A 316 46.41 -6.49 10.20
N PRO A 317 47.65 -5.99 9.99
CA PRO A 317 47.95 -4.57 10.13
C PRO A 317 47.08 -3.70 9.21
N GLY A 318 46.60 -2.58 9.75
CA GLY A 318 45.70 -1.66 9.02
C GLY A 318 44.21 -2.01 9.07
N THR A 319 43.86 -3.10 9.79
CA THR A 319 42.45 -3.46 10.00
C THR A 319 41.97 -3.16 11.42
N GLU A 320 42.82 -2.62 12.28
CA GLU A 320 42.52 -2.29 13.65
C GLU A 320 41.27 -1.42 13.78
N GLY A 321 40.33 -1.84 14.60
CA GLY A 321 39.06 -1.12 14.80
C GLY A 321 38.01 -1.31 13.69
N MET A 322 38.36 -1.98 12.58
CA MET A 322 37.38 -2.27 11.54
C MET A 322 36.25 -3.19 12.05
N LYS A 323 35.05 -2.93 11.52
CA LYS A 323 33.87 -3.76 11.81
C LYS A 323 33.62 -4.66 10.62
N LEU A 324 34.07 -5.92 10.73
CA LEU A 324 33.96 -6.92 9.67
C LEU A 324 32.78 -7.86 9.97
N ARG A 325 32.06 -8.27 8.91
CA ARG A 325 30.88 -9.14 9.02
C ARG A 325 31.06 -10.50 8.37
N ARG A 326 31.64 -10.55 7.16
CA ARG A 326 31.85 -11.79 6.37
C ARG A 326 33.19 -11.78 5.69
N LEU A 327 33.70 -12.98 5.44
CA LEU A 327 34.94 -13.23 4.70
C LEU A 327 34.62 -14.08 3.47
N LEU A 328 35.29 -13.82 2.37
CA LEU A 328 35.19 -14.58 1.13
C LEU A 328 36.57 -14.74 0.51
N PHE A 329 37.06 -15.97 0.42
CA PHE A 329 38.29 -16.28 -0.32
C PHE A 329 38.01 -16.58 -1.77
N LEU A 330 38.74 -15.92 -2.65
CA LEU A 330 38.70 -16.21 -4.07
C LEU A 330 39.65 -17.38 -4.42
N GLU A 331 39.48 -17.94 -5.61
CA GLU A 331 40.29 -19.07 -6.09
C GLU A 331 41.79 -18.76 -6.17
N ASP A 332 42.15 -17.52 -6.45
CA ASP A 332 43.53 -17.05 -6.52
C ASP A 332 44.16 -16.71 -5.16
N GLY A 333 43.41 -16.87 -4.07
CA GLY A 333 43.83 -16.56 -2.70
C GLY A 333 43.62 -15.13 -2.28
N THR A 334 43.00 -14.27 -3.09
CA THR A 334 42.52 -12.94 -2.69
C THR A 334 41.43 -13.08 -1.60
N LEU A 335 41.56 -12.32 -0.51
CA LEU A 335 40.53 -12.23 0.52
C LEU A 335 39.69 -10.97 0.34
N LEU A 336 38.39 -11.16 0.30
CA LEU A 336 37.41 -10.08 0.38
C LEU A 336 36.72 -10.11 1.74
N ALA A 337 36.59 -8.95 2.38
CA ALA A 337 35.88 -8.84 3.64
C ALA A 337 34.75 -7.80 3.53
N ALA A 338 33.55 -8.23 3.90
CA ALA A 338 32.39 -7.33 4.05
C ALA A 338 32.57 -6.52 5.33
N THR A 339 32.52 -5.19 5.22
CA THR A 339 32.67 -4.27 6.36
C THR A 339 31.51 -3.27 6.42
N THR A 340 31.44 -2.52 7.53
CA THR A 340 30.50 -1.38 7.64
C THR A 340 30.91 -0.18 6.79
N ASP A 341 32.14 -0.18 6.25
CA ASP A 341 32.74 0.95 5.53
C ASP A 341 33.12 0.63 4.09
N GLY A 342 32.64 -0.49 3.53
CA GLY A 342 32.90 -0.95 2.18
C GLY A 342 33.38 -2.40 2.12
N ILE A 343 33.99 -2.77 0.98
CA ILE A 343 34.58 -4.09 0.79
C ILE A 343 36.09 -3.95 0.89
N LEU A 344 36.70 -4.62 1.86
CA LEU A 344 38.15 -4.70 2.00
C LEU A 344 38.64 -5.86 1.13
N GLN A 345 39.51 -5.55 0.16
CA GLN A 345 40.24 -6.52 -0.66
C GLN A 345 41.67 -6.63 -0.14
N ILE A 346 42.16 -7.85 0.02
CA ILE A 346 43.55 -8.14 0.41
C ILE A 346 44.12 -9.12 -0.58
N ASP A 347 45.11 -8.65 -1.36
CA ASP A 347 45.80 -9.45 -2.38
C ASP A 347 47.11 -10.03 -1.84
N GLY A 348 47.60 -11.13 -2.44
CA GLY A 348 48.92 -11.65 -2.16
C GLY A 348 49.05 -12.50 -0.90
N MET A 349 47.95 -13.11 -0.42
CA MET A 349 47.89 -13.91 0.81
C MET A 349 48.40 -15.36 0.68
N GLY A 350 49.29 -15.65 -0.24
CA GLY A 350 49.88 -16.99 -0.40
C GLY A 350 50.56 -17.50 0.87
N ALA A 351 50.84 -18.81 0.93
CA ALA A 351 51.30 -19.55 2.13
C ALA A 351 52.53 -18.97 2.82
N THR A 352 53.36 -18.21 2.12
CA THR A 352 54.58 -17.60 2.66
C THR A 352 54.54 -16.09 2.73
N ALA A 353 53.40 -15.46 2.39
CA ALA A 353 53.31 -14.00 2.37
C ALA A 353 53.33 -13.41 3.76
N SER A 354 54.23 -12.46 4.01
CA SER A 354 54.18 -11.62 5.19
C SER A 354 52.95 -10.73 5.14
N LEU A 355 52.21 -10.62 6.24
CA LEU A 355 51.07 -9.68 6.38
C LEU A 355 51.48 -8.23 6.08
N ARG A 356 52.77 -7.88 6.23
CA ARG A 356 53.29 -6.53 5.96
C ARG A 356 53.36 -6.22 4.44
N ASP A 357 53.40 -7.25 3.59
CA ASP A 357 53.54 -7.12 2.16
C ASP A 357 52.17 -7.24 1.44
N ALA A 358 51.10 -7.53 2.19
CA ALA A 358 49.75 -7.64 1.67
C ALA A 358 49.24 -6.29 1.10
N LYS A 359 48.78 -6.30 -0.12
CA LYS A 359 48.16 -5.12 -0.74
C LYS A 359 46.70 -5.07 -0.33
N MET A 360 46.33 -4.03 0.44
CA MET A 360 44.97 -3.79 0.84
C MET A 360 44.32 -2.66 0.06
N ARG A 361 43.10 -2.85 -0.38
CA ARG A 361 42.24 -1.84 -1.02
C ARG A 361 40.86 -1.85 -0.36
N LEU A 362 40.33 -0.69 -0.06
CA LEU A 362 38.98 -0.53 0.45
C LEU A 362 38.09 0.09 -0.65
N HIS A 363 37.16 -0.73 -1.15
CA HIS A 363 36.20 -0.29 -2.16
C HIS A 363 34.98 0.28 -1.46
N GLN A 364 34.63 1.54 -1.80
CA GLN A 364 33.58 2.29 -1.15
C GLN A 364 32.61 2.91 -2.16
N ARG A 365 31.50 3.38 -1.64
CA ARG A 365 30.59 4.26 -2.36
C ARG A 365 31.28 5.60 -2.62
N GLU A 366 31.26 6.04 -3.87
CA GLU A 366 31.87 7.30 -4.29
C GLU A 366 30.77 8.30 -4.71
N ALA A 367 30.82 9.51 -4.13
CA ALA A 367 29.88 10.57 -4.49
C ALA A 367 30.09 11.00 -5.95
N GLY A 368 29.01 11.11 -6.73
CA GLY A 368 29.05 11.47 -8.14
C GLY A 368 29.43 10.33 -9.10
N HIS A 369 29.62 9.12 -8.60
CA HIS A 369 29.89 7.93 -9.41
C HIS A 369 28.74 6.90 -9.26
N PRO A 370 27.75 6.90 -10.17
CA PRO A 370 26.55 6.06 -10.05
C PRO A 370 26.85 4.56 -10.13
N HIS A 371 28.02 4.16 -10.67
CA HIS A 371 28.44 2.78 -10.75
C HIS A 371 29.43 2.37 -9.63
N SER A 372 29.59 3.18 -8.58
CA SER A 372 30.27 2.75 -7.36
C SER A 372 29.32 1.91 -6.50
N LEU A 373 29.74 1.40 -5.35
CA LEU A 373 28.86 0.69 -4.41
C LEU A 373 27.63 1.54 -4.06
N SER A 374 26.46 0.91 -3.96
CA SER A 374 25.21 1.58 -3.57
C SER A 374 25.21 2.00 -2.09
N SER A 375 25.93 1.27 -1.24
CA SER A 375 26.09 1.53 0.22
C SER A 375 27.44 1.02 0.69
N ASN A 376 28.02 1.67 1.71
CA ASN A 376 29.24 1.18 2.38
C ASN A 376 28.96 0.08 3.40
N ALA A 377 27.72 -0.03 3.89
CA ALA A 377 27.36 -1.04 4.88
C ALA A 377 27.12 -2.39 4.16
N ILE A 378 28.21 -3.16 3.98
CA ILE A 378 28.16 -4.46 3.32
C ILE A 378 27.77 -5.54 4.33
N MET A 379 26.76 -6.32 3.98
CA MET A 379 26.23 -7.39 4.83
C MET A 379 26.85 -8.75 4.46
N CYS A 380 26.91 -9.07 3.19
CA CYS A 380 27.37 -10.36 2.67
C CYS A 380 28.06 -10.21 1.33
N LEU A 381 28.84 -11.21 0.97
CA LEU A 381 29.55 -11.35 -0.32
C LEU A 381 29.32 -12.75 -0.86
N CYS A 382 29.16 -12.89 -2.18
CA CYS A 382 29.01 -14.17 -2.84
C CYS A 382 29.64 -14.15 -4.24
N MET A 383 30.49 -15.12 -4.52
CA MET A 383 30.94 -15.40 -5.90
C MET A 383 29.93 -16.36 -6.54
N PHE A 384 29.37 -15.95 -7.66
CA PHE A 384 28.46 -16.80 -8.41
C PHE A 384 28.75 -16.68 -9.91
N HIS A 385 29.13 -17.79 -10.54
CA HIS A 385 29.58 -17.85 -11.94
C HIS A 385 30.65 -16.81 -12.31
N GLY A 386 31.64 -16.65 -11.46
CA GLY A 386 32.76 -15.71 -11.70
C GLY A 386 32.41 -14.25 -11.50
N THR A 387 31.18 -13.95 -11.10
CA THR A 387 30.70 -12.58 -10.78
C THR A 387 30.60 -12.40 -9.26
N LEU A 388 31.13 -11.31 -8.74
CA LEU A 388 30.95 -10.93 -7.34
C LEU A 388 29.64 -10.23 -7.13
N TYR A 389 28.88 -10.69 -6.14
CA TYR A 389 27.68 -10.06 -5.63
C TYR A 389 27.91 -9.57 -4.22
N ALA A 390 27.40 -8.39 -3.88
CA ALA A 390 27.49 -7.80 -2.55
C ALA A 390 26.10 -7.34 -2.08
N GLY A 391 25.64 -7.91 -0.98
CA GLY A 391 24.42 -7.49 -0.31
C GLY A 391 24.71 -6.33 0.64
N THR A 392 23.80 -5.36 0.73
CA THR A 392 23.99 -4.13 1.51
C THR A 392 22.84 -3.87 2.47
N GLU A 393 23.10 -3.04 3.48
CA GLU A 393 22.10 -2.51 4.40
C GLU A 393 21.49 -1.22 3.81
N GLY A 394 20.43 -1.38 2.98
CA GLY A 394 19.64 -0.26 2.44
C GLY A 394 20.03 0.23 1.04
N GLY A 395 20.94 -0.45 0.34
CA GLY A 395 21.29 -0.14 -1.06
C GLY A 395 21.01 -1.28 -2.04
N GLY A 396 20.28 -2.31 -1.62
CA GLY A 396 19.95 -3.48 -2.44
C GLY A 396 21.13 -4.42 -2.67
N LEU A 397 21.10 -5.12 -3.78
CA LEU A 397 22.12 -6.04 -4.25
C LEU A 397 23.02 -5.35 -5.28
N ASN A 398 24.33 -5.42 -5.09
CA ASN A 398 25.32 -4.93 -6.03
C ASN A 398 25.90 -6.11 -6.82
N ARG A 399 25.92 -6.02 -8.14
CA ARG A 399 26.56 -6.97 -9.07
C ARG A 399 27.78 -6.33 -9.69
N LEU A 400 28.96 -6.91 -9.49
CA LEU A 400 30.20 -6.42 -10.11
C LEU A 400 30.16 -6.63 -11.62
N THR A 401 30.39 -5.57 -12.38
CA THR A 401 30.37 -5.59 -13.85
C THR A 401 31.77 -5.43 -14.46
N SER A 402 32.75 -4.95 -13.69
CA SER A 402 34.16 -4.91 -14.05
C SER A 402 34.89 -6.19 -13.64
N GLY A 403 36.17 -6.30 -14.00
CA GLY A 403 37.03 -7.37 -13.48
C GLY A 403 37.27 -7.23 -11.98
N ILE A 404 37.38 -8.37 -11.29
CA ILE A 404 37.64 -8.41 -9.84
C ILE A 404 39.02 -7.83 -9.47
N HIS A 405 39.96 -7.82 -10.39
CA HIS A 405 41.32 -7.28 -10.22
C HIS A 405 41.49 -5.86 -10.78
N ASP A 406 40.43 -5.27 -11.34
CA ASP A 406 40.49 -3.91 -11.86
C ASP A 406 40.76 -2.92 -10.70
N GLU A 407 41.47 -1.85 -11.01
CA GLU A 407 41.77 -0.82 -9.98
C GLU A 407 40.51 -0.13 -9.50
N ARG A 408 39.52 0.01 -10.38
CA ARG A 408 38.23 0.65 -10.07
C ARG A 408 37.09 -0.28 -10.44
N TRP A 409 36.36 -0.69 -9.44
CA TRP A 409 35.20 -1.55 -9.59
C TRP A 409 33.98 -0.78 -10.12
N GLN A 410 33.26 -1.42 -11.04
CA GLN A 410 32.00 -0.93 -11.57
C GLN A 410 30.88 -1.87 -11.13
N TRP A 411 29.79 -1.30 -10.63
CA TRP A 411 28.67 -2.03 -10.07
C TRP A 411 27.38 -1.71 -10.77
N GLU A 412 26.54 -2.70 -10.94
CA GLU A 412 25.12 -2.59 -11.23
C GLU A 412 24.34 -2.80 -9.92
N HIS A 413 23.28 -2.03 -9.72
CA HIS A 413 22.47 -2.09 -8.51
C HIS A 413 21.11 -2.68 -8.83
N LEU A 414 20.67 -3.64 -8.03
CA LEU A 414 19.33 -4.21 -8.05
C LEU A 414 18.63 -3.82 -6.75
N THR A 415 17.46 -3.20 -6.87
CA THR A 415 16.70 -2.61 -5.77
C THR A 415 15.25 -3.09 -5.80
N ILE A 416 14.42 -2.58 -4.89
CA ILE A 416 12.96 -2.79 -4.94
C ILE A 416 12.34 -2.32 -6.26
N GLN A 417 12.96 -1.36 -6.96
CA GLN A 417 12.50 -0.88 -8.27
C GLN A 417 12.71 -1.93 -9.37
N ASP A 418 13.74 -2.77 -9.20
CA ASP A 418 14.08 -3.86 -10.13
C ASP A 418 13.39 -5.16 -9.77
N GLY A 419 12.63 -5.19 -8.65
CA GLY A 419 11.82 -6.32 -8.22
C GLY A 419 12.30 -7.04 -6.97
N LEU A 420 13.37 -6.58 -6.29
CA LEU A 420 13.70 -7.09 -4.95
C LEU A 420 12.56 -6.79 -3.97
N GLU A 421 12.42 -7.63 -2.96
CA GLU A 421 11.45 -7.40 -1.88
C GLU A 421 11.90 -6.28 -0.94
N SER A 422 13.22 -6.13 -0.77
CA SER A 422 13.82 -5.18 0.16
C SER A 422 15.16 -4.67 -0.37
N ASP A 423 15.48 -3.41 -0.09
CA ASP A 423 16.83 -2.85 -0.31
C ASP A 423 17.83 -3.27 0.79
N ILE A 424 17.39 -4.01 1.81
CA ILE A 424 18.26 -4.65 2.79
C ILE A 424 18.49 -6.10 2.35
N VAL A 425 19.75 -6.45 2.05
CA VAL A 425 20.15 -7.79 1.66
C VAL A 425 21.11 -8.33 2.71
N PHE A 426 20.64 -9.28 3.54
CA PHE A 426 21.40 -9.85 4.65
C PHE A 426 22.37 -10.94 4.22
N GLU A 427 21.92 -11.87 3.36
CA GLU A 427 22.71 -13.04 2.96
C GLU A 427 22.43 -13.42 1.49
N LEU A 428 23.42 -14.07 0.90
CA LEU A 428 23.39 -14.58 -0.46
C LEU A 428 23.79 -16.06 -0.48
N MET A 429 23.11 -16.86 -1.30
CA MET A 429 23.43 -18.28 -1.45
C MET A 429 23.20 -18.75 -2.88
N PRO A 430 24.17 -19.44 -3.54
CA PRO A 430 23.91 -20.16 -4.78
C PRO A 430 22.75 -21.15 -4.61
N TRP A 431 21.71 -21.00 -5.45
CA TRP A 431 20.49 -21.82 -5.33
C TRP A 431 20.45 -22.96 -6.34
N SER A 432 20.75 -22.65 -7.60
CA SER A 432 20.88 -23.60 -8.70
C SER A 432 21.98 -23.11 -9.63
N GLU A 433 22.17 -23.76 -10.79
CA GLU A 433 23.16 -23.33 -11.78
C GLU A 433 22.90 -21.91 -12.34
N ASP A 434 21.66 -21.37 -12.30
CA ASP A 434 21.32 -20.05 -12.85
C ASP A 434 20.60 -19.15 -11.83
N GLU A 435 20.44 -19.60 -10.60
CA GLU A 435 19.66 -18.85 -9.61
C GLU A 435 20.46 -18.57 -8.34
N LEU A 436 20.43 -17.32 -7.91
CA LEU A 436 21.00 -16.83 -6.65
C LEU A 436 19.87 -16.52 -5.66
N LEU A 437 19.91 -17.15 -4.49
CA LEU A 437 19.02 -16.81 -3.35
C LEU A 437 19.54 -15.56 -2.66
N ILE A 438 18.65 -14.59 -2.50
CA ILE A 438 18.88 -13.31 -1.84
C ILE A 438 17.97 -13.25 -0.61
N GLN A 439 18.56 -13.17 0.58
CA GLN A 439 17.81 -13.05 1.83
C GLN A 439 17.60 -11.58 2.14
N GLY A 440 16.36 -11.10 1.99
CA GLY A 440 15.93 -9.76 2.36
C GLY A 440 15.45 -9.67 3.81
N SER A 441 14.68 -8.60 4.15
CA SER A 441 14.20 -8.38 5.51
C SER A 441 12.94 -9.20 5.87
N SER A 442 12.06 -9.44 4.89
CA SER A 442 10.79 -10.14 5.10
C SER A 442 10.47 -11.20 4.04
N ALA A 443 11.37 -11.38 3.06
CA ALA A 443 11.26 -12.41 2.04
C ALA A 443 12.62 -12.87 1.54
N PHE A 444 12.60 -14.01 0.83
CA PHE A 444 13.68 -14.44 -0.06
C PHE A 444 13.35 -14.02 -1.48
N SER A 445 14.35 -13.55 -2.20
CA SER A 445 14.27 -13.32 -3.64
C SER A 445 15.15 -14.35 -4.36
N LEU A 446 14.65 -14.99 -5.41
CA LEU A 446 15.45 -15.76 -6.33
C LEU A 446 15.73 -14.91 -7.56
N LEU A 447 16.99 -14.58 -7.78
CA LEU A 447 17.47 -13.89 -8.98
C LEU A 447 17.93 -14.95 -10.00
N ARG A 448 17.26 -15.01 -11.16
CA ARG A 448 17.75 -15.76 -12.32
C ARG A 448 18.76 -14.91 -13.05
N THR A 449 20.03 -15.27 -12.94
CA THR A 449 21.15 -14.43 -13.42
C THR A 449 21.23 -14.30 -14.94
N SER A 450 20.75 -15.30 -15.69
CA SER A 450 20.70 -15.28 -17.15
C SER A 450 19.68 -14.28 -17.73
N THR A 451 18.57 -14.03 -17.02
CA THR A 451 17.46 -13.19 -17.49
C THR A 451 17.26 -11.92 -16.67
N GLY A 452 17.87 -11.83 -15.50
CA GLY A 452 17.59 -10.75 -14.52
C GLY A 452 16.23 -10.88 -13.83
N GLN A 453 15.48 -11.95 -14.06
CA GLN A 453 14.16 -12.14 -13.44
C GLN A 453 14.29 -12.40 -11.94
N ILE A 454 13.52 -11.66 -11.14
CA ILE A 454 13.45 -11.80 -9.67
C ILE A 454 12.09 -12.35 -9.28
N THR A 455 12.09 -13.37 -8.41
CA THR A 455 10.89 -13.99 -7.85
C THR A 455 10.97 -13.95 -6.33
N ASN A 456 9.97 -13.35 -5.65
CA ASN A 456 9.99 -13.16 -4.21
C ASN A 456 9.14 -14.20 -3.48
N TYR A 457 9.65 -14.71 -2.36
CA TYR A 457 9.00 -15.69 -1.49
C TYR A 457 8.90 -15.12 -0.06
N GLY A 458 7.78 -14.48 0.23
CA GLY A 458 7.56 -13.78 1.48
C GLY A 458 6.81 -14.62 2.53
N ARG A 459 6.32 -13.92 3.55
CA ARG A 459 5.59 -14.46 4.71
C ARG A 459 4.51 -15.48 4.34
N SER A 460 3.69 -15.16 3.36
CA SER A 460 2.59 -15.99 2.89
C SER A 460 3.03 -17.37 2.39
N PHE A 461 4.21 -17.42 1.79
CA PHE A 461 4.81 -18.67 1.32
C PHE A 461 5.13 -19.63 2.47
N PHE A 462 5.45 -19.10 3.65
CA PHE A 462 5.79 -19.88 4.86
C PHE A 462 4.57 -20.17 5.74
N GLY A 463 3.37 -19.85 5.33
CA GLY A 463 2.13 -20.10 6.07
C GLY A 463 1.99 -19.28 7.35
N LYS A 464 2.67 -18.12 7.44
CA LYS A 464 2.55 -17.20 8.56
C LYS A 464 1.47 -16.16 8.28
N ASN A 465 0.54 -16.02 9.23
CA ASN A 465 -0.53 -15.02 9.16
C ASN A 465 0.07 -13.61 9.28
N SER A 466 -0.69 -12.61 8.84
CA SER A 466 -0.30 -11.19 8.92
C SER A 466 0.03 -10.72 10.36
N GLU A 467 -0.50 -11.40 11.35
CA GLU A 467 -0.32 -11.08 12.78
C GLU A 467 1.00 -11.60 13.38
N SER A 468 1.65 -12.59 12.75
CA SER A 468 2.92 -13.12 13.24
C SER A 468 4.09 -12.40 12.58
N PRO A 469 5.03 -11.81 13.34
CA PRO A 469 6.21 -11.21 12.74
C PRO A 469 7.04 -12.28 12.03
N PHE A 470 7.19 -12.13 10.72
CA PHE A 470 8.10 -12.94 9.91
C PHE A 470 9.20 -12.01 9.41
N MET A 471 10.35 -12.07 10.05
CA MET A 471 11.52 -11.29 9.70
C MET A 471 12.69 -12.23 9.49
N LEU A 472 13.48 -11.96 8.50
CA LEU A 472 14.75 -12.62 8.25
C LEU A 472 15.86 -11.71 8.79
N GLY A 473 16.92 -12.30 9.23
CA GLY A 473 18.07 -11.58 9.82
C GLY A 473 19.39 -11.96 9.16
N GLU A 474 20.48 -11.69 9.84
CA GLU A 474 21.85 -11.96 9.38
C GLU A 474 22.26 -13.44 9.52
N VAL A 475 21.31 -14.37 9.60
CA VAL A 475 21.60 -15.80 9.75
C VAL A 475 21.72 -16.46 8.39
N PRO A 476 22.91 -16.94 7.98
CA PRO A 476 23.09 -17.57 6.69
C PRO A 476 22.20 -18.82 6.55
N PRO A 477 21.54 -19.01 5.38
CA PRO A 477 20.92 -20.29 5.05
C PRO A 477 21.93 -21.44 5.06
N VAL A 478 21.50 -22.61 5.50
CA VAL A 478 22.36 -23.81 5.59
C VAL A 478 21.86 -24.90 4.65
N ALA A 479 22.65 -25.31 3.68
CA ALA A 479 22.34 -26.45 2.82
C ALA A 479 22.35 -27.75 3.63
N LEU A 480 21.21 -28.44 3.71
CA LEU A 480 21.10 -29.76 4.33
C LEU A 480 21.55 -30.87 3.38
N ASN A 481 21.19 -30.73 2.11
CA ASN A 481 21.59 -31.56 0.97
C ASN A 481 21.37 -30.79 -0.32
N ASP A 482 21.52 -31.43 -1.49
CA ASP A 482 21.37 -30.77 -2.80
C ASP A 482 19.95 -30.21 -3.06
N SER A 483 18.94 -30.78 -2.41
CA SER A 483 17.53 -30.40 -2.60
C SER A 483 16.91 -29.60 -1.45
N GLN A 484 17.57 -29.52 -0.30
CA GLN A 484 16.97 -28.90 0.90
C GLN A 484 17.90 -27.89 1.54
N VAL A 485 17.32 -26.79 1.96
CA VAL A 485 18.00 -25.69 2.67
C VAL A 485 17.26 -25.36 3.95
N LEU A 486 18.01 -25.19 5.04
CA LEU A 486 17.50 -24.72 6.34
C LEU A 486 17.66 -23.21 6.41
N ILE A 487 16.57 -22.52 6.77
CA ILE A 487 16.53 -21.08 7.00
C ILE A 487 16.02 -20.80 8.41
N ALA A 488 16.36 -19.61 8.92
CA ALA A 488 15.99 -19.19 10.27
C ALA A 488 15.37 -17.79 10.27
N PRO A 489 14.05 -17.65 10.00
CA PRO A 489 13.37 -16.43 10.39
C PRO A 489 13.28 -16.32 11.91
N ASN A 490 12.98 -15.11 12.41
CA ASN A 490 12.89 -14.83 13.85
C ASN A 490 11.90 -15.71 14.64
N SER A 491 11.07 -16.47 13.96
CA SER A 491 10.02 -17.32 14.59
C SER A 491 10.26 -18.82 14.49
N GLY A 492 11.47 -19.28 14.23
CA GLY A 492 11.79 -20.70 14.15
C GLY A 492 12.75 -21.08 13.02
N LEU A 493 12.80 -22.38 12.73
CA LEU A 493 13.55 -22.92 11.59
C LEU A 493 12.57 -23.41 10.54
N PHE A 494 12.93 -23.24 9.27
CA PHE A 494 12.17 -23.78 8.14
C PHE A 494 13.07 -24.53 7.18
N VAL A 495 12.63 -25.71 6.78
CA VAL A 495 13.25 -26.48 5.69
C VAL A 495 12.56 -26.10 4.39
N LEU A 496 13.33 -25.57 3.46
CA LEU A 496 12.90 -25.30 2.09
C LEU A 496 13.30 -26.46 1.19
N ASP A 497 12.36 -26.95 0.38
CA ASP A 497 12.62 -27.91 -0.68
C ASP A 497 12.77 -27.15 -2.01
N LYS A 498 13.97 -27.17 -2.59
CA LYS A 498 14.28 -26.49 -3.85
C LYS A 498 13.34 -26.85 -4.99
N SER A 499 12.87 -28.12 -5.03
CA SER A 499 11.98 -28.60 -6.09
C SER A 499 10.56 -28.03 -6.00
N LYS A 500 10.16 -27.56 -4.81
CA LYS A 500 8.83 -26.99 -4.53
C LYS A 500 8.82 -25.46 -4.63
N LEU A 501 9.98 -24.81 -4.67
CA LEU A 501 10.15 -23.38 -4.89
C LEU A 501 10.06 -23.07 -6.40
N ARG A 502 8.91 -23.34 -6.99
CA ARG A 502 8.60 -22.99 -8.38
C ARG A 502 7.49 -21.95 -8.40
N PRO A 503 7.58 -20.93 -9.27
CA PRO A 503 6.47 -20.05 -9.54
C PRO A 503 5.25 -20.89 -9.93
N ASP A 504 4.10 -20.62 -9.34
CA ASP A 504 2.85 -21.18 -9.83
C ASP A 504 2.43 -20.34 -11.05
N ASP A 505 2.66 -20.87 -12.24
CA ASP A 505 2.41 -20.17 -13.50
C ASP A 505 0.93 -20.14 -13.89
N ARG A 506 0.04 -20.76 -13.09
CA ARG A 506 -1.39 -20.69 -13.35
C ARG A 506 -1.89 -19.26 -13.11
N PRO A 507 -2.44 -18.60 -14.15
CA PRO A 507 -2.88 -17.22 -14.00
C PRO A 507 -4.05 -17.13 -13.02
N VAL A 508 -3.93 -16.25 -12.04
CA VAL A 508 -4.99 -15.92 -11.10
C VAL A 508 -5.89 -14.87 -11.75
N ARG A 509 -7.18 -15.14 -11.85
CA ARG A 509 -8.15 -14.19 -12.43
C ARG A 509 -8.43 -13.07 -11.44
N ILE A 510 -8.49 -11.83 -11.92
CA ILE A 510 -8.95 -10.68 -11.13
C ILE A 510 -10.44 -10.48 -11.41
N ALA A 511 -11.25 -10.61 -10.37
CA ALA A 511 -12.69 -10.35 -10.41
C ALA A 511 -12.99 -8.92 -9.92
N LEU A 512 -14.02 -8.29 -10.48
CA LEU A 512 -14.62 -7.07 -9.93
C LEU A 512 -15.71 -7.49 -8.94
N SER A 513 -15.50 -7.24 -7.67
CA SER A 513 -16.36 -7.72 -6.59
C SER A 513 -17.59 -6.85 -6.38
N SER A 514 -17.40 -5.54 -6.39
CA SER A 514 -18.49 -4.57 -6.38
C SER A 514 -18.05 -3.23 -6.94
N ILE A 515 -19.02 -2.41 -7.33
CA ILE A 515 -18.84 -0.99 -7.58
C ILE A 515 -19.82 -0.19 -6.73
N GLN A 516 -19.40 0.99 -6.30
CA GLN A 516 -20.28 1.93 -5.61
C GLN A 516 -20.35 3.23 -6.42
N ARG A 517 -21.57 3.64 -6.78
CA ARG A 517 -21.86 4.90 -7.46
C ARG A 517 -22.80 5.72 -6.57
N ASN A 518 -22.41 6.93 -6.23
CA ASN A 518 -23.20 7.81 -5.34
C ASN A 518 -23.67 7.13 -4.03
N GLY A 519 -22.82 6.30 -3.42
CA GLY A 519 -23.15 5.60 -2.19
C GLY A 519 -23.99 4.34 -2.36
N LYS A 520 -24.44 4.02 -3.58
CA LYS A 520 -25.16 2.78 -3.87
C LYS A 520 -24.21 1.71 -4.35
N GLU A 521 -24.13 0.61 -3.63
CA GLU A 521 -23.28 -0.54 -3.97
C GLU A 521 -24.00 -1.52 -4.92
N GLU A 522 -23.27 -2.01 -5.92
CA GLU A 522 -23.73 -2.96 -6.92
C GLU A 522 -22.76 -4.15 -6.94
N TYR A 523 -23.32 -5.37 -6.93
CA TYR A 523 -22.53 -6.61 -6.84
C TYR A 523 -22.52 -7.44 -8.12
N ALA A 524 -23.46 -7.22 -9.02
CA ALA A 524 -23.57 -7.89 -10.32
C ALA A 524 -22.66 -7.22 -11.37
N VAL A 525 -21.37 -7.12 -11.09
CA VAL A 525 -20.47 -6.21 -11.84
C VAL A 525 -19.27 -6.90 -12.47
N ASP A 526 -19.01 -8.15 -12.12
CA ASP A 526 -17.80 -8.85 -12.57
C ASP A 526 -17.69 -9.02 -14.10
N HIS A 527 -18.82 -9.00 -14.80
CA HIS A 527 -18.86 -9.06 -16.26
C HIS A 527 -18.60 -7.70 -16.94
N LEU A 528 -18.53 -6.61 -16.15
CA LEU A 528 -18.37 -5.27 -16.71
C LEU A 528 -16.92 -5.03 -17.14
N ASN A 529 -16.74 -4.67 -18.39
CA ASN A 529 -15.48 -4.15 -18.93
C ASN A 529 -15.59 -2.66 -19.29
N HIS A 530 -16.81 -2.09 -19.15
CA HIS A 530 -17.09 -0.69 -19.43
C HIS A 530 -18.10 -0.17 -18.40
N ILE A 531 -17.72 0.87 -17.66
CA ILE A 531 -18.54 1.57 -16.68
C ILE A 531 -18.87 2.95 -17.23
N ILE A 532 -20.16 3.27 -17.32
CA ILE A 532 -20.63 4.58 -17.76
C ILE A 532 -21.13 5.33 -16.53
N LEU A 533 -20.53 6.49 -16.27
CA LEU A 533 -20.91 7.38 -15.20
C LEU A 533 -21.74 8.54 -15.75
N SER A 534 -22.92 8.73 -15.19
CA SER A 534 -23.78 9.88 -15.51
C SER A 534 -23.15 11.19 -14.99
N PRO A 535 -23.59 12.35 -15.47
CA PRO A 535 -23.04 13.63 -14.99
C PRO A 535 -23.16 13.89 -13.49
N SER A 536 -24.09 13.23 -12.82
CA SER A 536 -24.28 13.27 -11.35
C SER A 536 -23.48 12.22 -10.58
N GLU A 537 -22.85 11.24 -11.27
CA GLU A 537 -22.16 10.09 -10.67
C GLU A 537 -20.66 10.19 -10.93
N ARG A 538 -19.99 11.18 -10.34
CA ARG A 538 -18.56 11.43 -10.56
C ARG A 538 -17.63 10.73 -9.60
N ASN A 539 -18.21 10.08 -8.59
CA ASN A 539 -17.48 9.31 -7.59
C ASN A 539 -17.73 7.83 -7.83
N LEU A 540 -16.66 7.09 -7.96
CA LEU A 540 -16.68 5.65 -8.21
C LEU A 540 -15.75 4.96 -7.20
N VAL A 541 -16.31 4.00 -6.46
CA VAL A 541 -15.53 3.06 -5.68
C VAL A 541 -15.59 1.72 -6.39
N MET A 542 -14.44 1.09 -6.60
CA MET A 542 -14.34 -0.25 -7.20
C MET A 542 -13.62 -1.17 -6.24
N CYS A 543 -14.26 -2.27 -5.87
CA CYS A 543 -13.64 -3.36 -5.13
C CYS A 543 -13.39 -4.52 -6.07
N PHE A 544 -12.21 -5.10 -5.98
CA PHE A 544 -11.77 -6.20 -6.84
C PHE A 544 -11.00 -7.23 -6.02
N ALA A 545 -10.88 -8.44 -6.53
CA ALA A 545 -10.14 -9.50 -5.86
C ALA A 545 -9.45 -10.40 -6.88
N ALA A 546 -8.24 -10.82 -6.57
CA ALA A 546 -7.57 -11.92 -7.25
C ALA A 546 -8.13 -13.22 -6.67
N LEU A 547 -8.73 -14.07 -7.52
CA LEU A 547 -9.38 -15.30 -7.08
C LEU A 547 -8.36 -16.40 -6.73
N ASP A 548 -7.58 -16.12 -5.71
CA ASP A 548 -6.59 -17.03 -5.14
C ASP A 548 -6.95 -17.35 -3.69
N TYR A 549 -7.45 -18.55 -3.46
CA TYR A 549 -7.99 -18.96 -2.17
C TYR A 549 -6.99 -19.65 -1.25
N ARG A 550 -5.71 -19.62 -1.60
CA ARG A 550 -4.67 -20.17 -0.73
C ARG A 550 -4.66 -19.45 0.61
N SER A 551 -4.59 -20.20 1.68
CA SER A 551 -4.73 -19.68 3.06
C SER A 551 -3.48 -18.98 3.58
N ASN A 552 -2.38 -18.99 2.83
CA ASN A 552 -1.06 -18.55 3.29
C ASN A 552 -0.75 -17.08 3.06
N GLY A 553 -1.59 -16.32 2.34
CA GLY A 553 -1.34 -14.89 2.15
C GLY A 553 -2.43 -14.15 1.41
N LYS A 554 -2.25 -12.84 1.32
CA LYS A 554 -3.10 -11.97 0.51
C LYS A 554 -2.34 -11.56 -0.77
N PRO A 555 -3.00 -11.54 -1.92
CA PRO A 555 -2.41 -10.98 -3.13
C PRO A 555 -2.08 -9.49 -2.97
N LEU A 556 -0.99 -9.05 -3.60
CA LEU A 556 -0.68 -7.64 -3.78
C LEU A 556 -1.25 -7.15 -5.10
N TYR A 557 -1.66 -5.90 -5.12
CA TYR A 557 -2.23 -5.25 -6.29
C TYR A 557 -1.40 -4.04 -6.71
N ARG A 558 -1.33 -3.80 -8.02
CA ARG A 558 -0.95 -2.52 -8.60
C ARG A 558 -2.08 -2.05 -9.48
N THR A 559 -2.39 -0.78 -9.41
CA THR A 559 -3.42 -0.16 -10.22
C THR A 559 -2.86 1.05 -10.94
N ARG A 560 -3.44 1.39 -12.09
CA ARG A 560 -3.23 2.67 -12.74
C ARG A 560 -4.52 3.14 -13.41
N LEU A 561 -4.73 4.44 -13.38
CA LEU A 561 -5.84 5.10 -14.05
C LEU A 561 -5.27 6.16 -14.99
N TYR A 562 -5.68 6.17 -16.24
CA TYR A 562 -5.23 7.13 -17.24
C TYR A 562 -6.33 7.50 -18.24
N GLU A 563 -6.23 8.67 -18.84
CA GLU A 563 -7.09 9.08 -19.95
C GLU A 563 -6.76 8.22 -21.19
N ALA A 564 -7.77 7.82 -21.93
CA ALA A 564 -7.58 7.02 -23.14
C ALA A 564 -6.56 7.70 -24.10
N GLY A 565 -5.52 6.96 -24.45
CA GLY A 565 -4.38 7.48 -25.25
C GLY A 565 -3.15 7.90 -24.45
N ARG A 566 -3.15 7.80 -23.11
CA ARG A 566 -2.00 8.07 -22.24
C ARG A 566 -1.52 6.80 -21.53
N GLU A 567 -1.16 5.79 -22.30
CA GLU A 567 -0.77 4.48 -21.78
C GLU A 567 0.61 4.46 -21.07
N ASP A 568 1.38 5.55 -21.13
CA ASP A 568 2.66 5.76 -20.47
C ASP A 568 2.57 6.05 -18.96
N THR A 569 1.35 6.11 -18.41
CA THR A 569 1.13 6.31 -16.97
C THR A 569 1.77 5.17 -16.16
N PRO A 570 2.63 5.47 -15.20
CA PRO A 570 3.29 4.44 -14.39
C PRO A 570 2.30 3.70 -13.50
N TRP A 571 2.63 2.43 -13.18
CA TRP A 571 1.89 1.66 -12.20
C TRP A 571 2.08 2.21 -10.79
N GLY A 572 1.01 2.17 -9.99
CA GLY A 572 1.07 2.48 -8.57
C GLY A 572 1.95 1.51 -7.78
N MET A 573 2.27 1.86 -6.55
CA MET A 573 3.03 1.00 -5.63
C MET A 573 2.20 -0.25 -5.28
N PRO A 574 2.87 -1.41 -5.02
CA PRO A 574 2.17 -2.61 -4.56
C PRO A 574 1.43 -2.36 -3.24
N THR A 575 0.21 -2.85 -3.14
CA THR A 575 -0.63 -2.73 -1.94
C THR A 575 -1.50 -3.98 -1.75
N GLU A 576 -1.82 -4.33 -0.51
CA GLU A 576 -2.83 -5.35 -0.19
C GLU A 576 -4.27 -4.79 -0.32
N VAL A 577 -4.41 -3.47 -0.47
CA VAL A 577 -5.72 -2.82 -0.62
C VAL A 577 -6.33 -3.18 -1.97
N ASN A 578 -7.48 -3.80 -1.93
CA ASN A 578 -8.25 -4.27 -3.08
C ASN A 578 -9.46 -3.38 -3.40
N GLU A 579 -9.36 -2.11 -3.01
CA GLU A 579 -10.35 -1.07 -3.25
C GLU A 579 -9.68 0.17 -3.82
N VAL A 580 -10.32 0.79 -4.80
CA VAL A 580 -9.90 2.07 -5.36
C VAL A 580 -11.07 3.05 -5.30
N ILE A 581 -10.81 4.23 -4.72
CA ILE A 581 -11.74 5.34 -4.62
C ILE A 581 -11.32 6.41 -5.61
N ILE A 582 -12.16 6.68 -6.61
CA ILE A 582 -11.94 7.72 -7.61
C ILE A 582 -13.00 8.80 -7.39
N GLN A 583 -12.58 10.03 -7.12
CA GLN A 583 -13.46 11.14 -6.80
C GLN A 583 -13.38 12.23 -7.87
N ASP A 584 -14.48 12.92 -8.08
CA ASP A 584 -14.61 14.10 -8.94
C ASP A 584 -14.00 13.91 -10.34
N MET A 585 -14.35 12.81 -11.01
CA MET A 585 -13.87 12.53 -12.34
C MET A 585 -14.39 13.58 -13.35
N ARG A 586 -13.48 14.12 -14.15
CA ARG A 586 -13.84 15.02 -15.23
C ARG A 586 -14.50 14.24 -16.38
N PRO A 587 -15.38 14.89 -17.19
CA PRO A 587 -15.92 14.26 -18.38
C PRO A 587 -14.81 13.80 -19.32
N GLY A 588 -14.88 12.55 -19.76
CA GLY A 588 -13.86 11.96 -20.65
C GLY A 588 -13.89 10.44 -20.64
N GLU A 589 -12.97 9.87 -21.39
CA GLU A 589 -12.75 8.43 -21.49
C GLU A 589 -11.49 8.06 -20.72
N TYR A 590 -11.61 7.11 -19.79
CA TYR A 590 -10.52 6.64 -18.94
C TYR A 590 -10.36 5.13 -19.05
N VAL A 591 -9.17 4.67 -18.77
CA VAL A 591 -8.85 3.25 -18.64
C VAL A 591 -8.28 3.01 -17.25
N PHE A 592 -8.90 2.12 -16.51
CA PHE A 592 -8.43 1.62 -15.23
C PHE A 592 -7.86 0.22 -15.42
N GLU A 593 -6.63 0.01 -15.02
CA GLU A 593 -5.97 -1.28 -15.09
C GLU A 593 -5.57 -1.77 -13.72
N ILE A 594 -5.77 -3.06 -13.50
CA ILE A 594 -5.43 -3.78 -12.28
C ILE A 594 -4.53 -4.94 -12.65
N ARG A 595 -3.46 -5.13 -11.91
CA ARG A 595 -2.59 -6.30 -11.96
C ARG A 595 -2.38 -6.83 -10.55
N SER A 596 -2.32 -8.15 -10.37
CA SER A 596 -2.10 -8.73 -9.04
C SER A 596 -0.97 -9.74 -9.01
N THR A 597 -0.48 -10.00 -7.82
CA THR A 597 0.28 -11.22 -7.51
C THR A 597 -0.70 -12.37 -7.25
N ASN A 598 -0.17 -13.59 -7.21
CA ASN A 598 -0.83 -14.70 -6.55
C ASN A 598 -0.67 -14.60 -5.02
N ALA A 599 -1.25 -15.52 -4.26
CA ALA A 599 -1.14 -15.57 -2.80
C ALA A 599 0.29 -15.77 -2.27
N TYR A 600 1.23 -16.17 -3.11
CA TYR A 600 2.65 -16.28 -2.76
C TYR A 600 3.44 -14.98 -2.99
N GLY A 601 2.81 -13.95 -3.53
CA GLY A 601 3.46 -12.68 -3.85
C GLY A 601 4.09 -12.63 -5.24
N HIS A 602 3.90 -13.63 -6.10
CA HIS A 602 4.44 -13.64 -7.45
C HIS A 602 3.53 -12.86 -8.40
N TRP A 603 4.07 -11.86 -9.07
CA TRP A 603 3.34 -11.07 -10.07
C TRP A 603 2.90 -11.96 -11.23
N GLN A 604 1.64 -11.80 -11.61
CA GLN A 604 1.00 -12.57 -12.69
C GLN A 604 0.79 -11.70 -13.93
N ASP A 605 0.77 -12.34 -15.10
CA ASP A 605 0.32 -11.66 -16.32
C ASP A 605 -1.21 -11.74 -16.44
N ASN A 606 -1.91 -11.07 -15.52
CA ASN A 606 -3.35 -11.14 -15.31
C ASN A 606 -4.02 -9.77 -15.38
N THR A 607 -3.48 -8.84 -16.16
CA THR A 607 -3.99 -7.47 -16.22
C THR A 607 -5.46 -7.42 -16.62
N ARG A 608 -6.31 -6.86 -15.75
CA ARG A 608 -7.71 -6.56 -16.03
C ARG A 608 -7.86 -5.09 -16.42
N ARG A 609 -8.53 -4.84 -17.54
CA ARG A 609 -8.82 -3.50 -18.05
C ARG A 609 -10.30 -3.19 -17.92
N ILE A 610 -10.62 -2.01 -17.41
CA ILE A 610 -11.98 -1.49 -17.29
C ILE A 610 -12.00 -0.09 -17.91
N ARG A 611 -12.84 0.11 -18.91
CA ARG A 611 -13.09 1.44 -19.49
C ARG A 611 -14.08 2.20 -18.61
N ILE A 612 -13.84 3.49 -18.40
CA ILE A 612 -14.73 4.36 -17.62
C ILE A 612 -15.05 5.57 -18.48
N SER A 613 -16.32 5.72 -18.87
CA SER A 613 -16.80 6.87 -19.63
C SER A 613 -17.57 7.79 -18.71
N VAL A 614 -17.08 8.99 -18.51
CA VAL A 614 -17.73 10.02 -17.69
C VAL A 614 -18.49 10.99 -18.60
N GLN A 615 -19.80 10.98 -18.51
CA GLN A 615 -20.65 11.83 -19.33
C GLN A 615 -20.57 13.30 -18.88
N PRO A 616 -20.48 14.26 -19.81
CA PRO A 616 -20.48 15.67 -19.48
C PRO A 616 -21.88 16.15 -19.05
N THR A 617 -21.94 17.12 -18.14
CA THR A 617 -23.14 17.92 -17.93
C THR A 617 -23.47 18.70 -19.20
N PHE A 618 -24.70 19.23 -19.30
CA PHE A 618 -25.08 20.07 -20.45
C PHE A 618 -24.07 21.21 -20.68
N VAL A 619 -23.64 21.87 -19.62
CA VAL A 619 -22.70 23.00 -19.67
C VAL A 619 -21.29 22.59 -20.13
N GLU A 620 -20.85 21.40 -19.74
CA GLU A 620 -19.53 20.84 -20.10
C GLU A 620 -19.52 20.24 -21.51
N SER A 621 -20.67 19.88 -22.04
CA SER A 621 -20.82 19.30 -23.38
C SER A 621 -20.41 20.31 -24.49
N ALA A 622 -19.97 19.78 -25.62
CA ALA A 622 -19.62 20.62 -26.76
C ALA A 622 -20.82 21.52 -27.20
N LEU A 623 -22.01 20.94 -27.17
CA LEU A 623 -23.25 21.67 -27.52
C LEU A 623 -23.57 22.74 -26.47
N GLY A 624 -23.44 22.44 -25.19
CA GLY A 624 -23.64 23.42 -24.10
C GLY A 624 -22.64 24.57 -24.15
N LYS A 625 -21.38 24.27 -24.38
CA LYS A 625 -20.31 25.27 -24.54
C LYS A 625 -20.55 26.17 -25.75
N THR A 626 -20.96 25.60 -26.88
CA THR A 626 -21.27 26.40 -28.10
C THR A 626 -22.50 27.30 -27.92
N LEU A 627 -23.55 26.78 -27.25
CA LEU A 627 -24.75 27.57 -26.94
C LEU A 627 -24.43 28.71 -25.93
N LEU A 628 -23.67 28.41 -24.86
CA LEU A 628 -23.24 29.42 -23.89
C LEU A 628 -22.34 30.47 -24.55
N GLY A 629 -21.39 30.02 -25.37
CA GLY A 629 -20.55 30.93 -26.16
C GLY A 629 -21.34 31.83 -27.10
N SER A 630 -22.35 31.27 -27.79
CA SER A 630 -23.24 32.01 -28.65
C SER A 630 -24.11 33.02 -27.89
N LEU A 631 -24.58 32.63 -26.69
CA LEU A 631 -25.34 33.52 -25.80
C LEU A 631 -24.48 34.67 -25.30
N MET A 632 -23.25 34.37 -24.85
CA MET A 632 -22.27 35.38 -24.42
C MET A 632 -21.96 36.36 -25.56
N LEU A 633 -21.76 35.84 -26.79
CA LEU A 633 -21.54 36.68 -27.97
C LEU A 633 -22.74 37.57 -28.25
N LEU A 634 -23.98 37.05 -28.13
CA LEU A 634 -25.20 37.81 -28.29
C LEU A 634 -25.32 38.93 -27.25
N ILE A 635 -24.98 38.62 -25.97
CA ILE A 635 -25.00 39.61 -24.89
C ILE A 635 -23.96 40.72 -25.17
N VAL A 636 -22.76 40.38 -25.57
CA VAL A 636 -21.71 41.35 -25.92
C VAL A 636 -22.16 42.18 -27.11
N LEU A 637 -22.75 41.57 -28.12
CA LEU A 637 -23.27 42.27 -29.29
C LEU A 637 -24.40 43.24 -28.91
N THR A 638 -25.35 42.81 -28.08
CA THR A 638 -26.44 43.68 -27.59
C THR A 638 -25.95 44.86 -26.78
N ILE A 639 -24.95 44.61 -25.85
CA ILE A 639 -24.32 45.68 -25.09
C ILE A 639 -23.57 46.64 -26.00
N THR A 640 -22.87 46.14 -27.01
CA THR A 640 -22.17 46.96 -28.00
C THR A 640 -23.12 47.83 -28.82
N ILE A 641 -24.22 47.24 -29.28
CA ILE A 641 -25.29 47.94 -30.02
C ILE A 641 -25.89 49.05 -29.11
N ALA A 642 -26.25 48.69 -27.86
CA ALA A 642 -26.79 49.67 -26.92
C ALA A 642 -25.80 50.81 -26.64
N PHE A 643 -24.50 50.52 -26.49
CA PHE A 643 -23.49 51.51 -26.32
C PHE A 643 -23.31 52.42 -27.52
N LEU A 644 -23.32 51.85 -28.73
CA LEU A 644 -23.28 52.61 -29.99
C LEU A 644 -24.53 53.49 -30.12
N GLN A 645 -25.71 53.00 -29.79
CA GLN A 645 -26.94 53.76 -29.80
C GLN A 645 -26.91 54.94 -28.79
N LEU A 646 -26.42 54.68 -27.58
CA LEU A 646 -26.19 55.75 -26.59
C LEU A 646 -25.19 56.78 -27.06
N ARG A 647 -24.11 56.36 -27.68
CA ARG A 647 -23.09 57.25 -28.24
C ARG A 647 -23.65 58.09 -29.39
N PHE A 648 -24.41 57.46 -30.26
CA PHE A 648 -25.10 58.12 -31.39
C PHE A 648 -26.16 59.10 -30.88
N SER A 649 -26.96 58.75 -29.88
CA SER A 649 -27.98 59.61 -29.27
C SER A 649 -27.36 60.79 -28.54
N ARG A 650 -26.21 60.58 -27.83
CA ARG A 650 -25.45 61.68 -27.21
C ARG A 650 -24.86 62.61 -28.25
N LYS A 651 -24.33 62.11 -29.36
CA LYS A 651 -23.84 62.94 -30.47
C LYS A 651 -24.96 63.76 -31.09
N LYS A 652 -26.12 63.15 -31.36
CA LYS A 652 -27.31 63.83 -31.92
C LYS A 652 -27.88 64.89 -30.96
N ARG A 653 -27.87 64.60 -29.62
CA ARG A 653 -28.24 65.61 -28.59
C ARG A 653 -27.25 66.75 -28.51
N ALA A 654 -25.93 66.46 -28.66
CA ALA A 654 -24.92 67.50 -28.69
C ALA A 654 -25.07 68.40 -29.97
N GLU A 655 -25.34 67.78 -31.11
CA GLU A 655 -25.61 68.52 -32.38
C GLU A 655 -26.89 69.37 -32.27
N THR A 656 -27.98 68.83 -31.68
CA THR A 656 -29.22 69.58 -31.44
C THR A 656 -29.03 70.67 -30.41
N LEU A 657 -28.22 70.44 -29.33
CA LEU A 657 -27.88 71.48 -28.35
C LEU A 657 -27.02 72.59 -28.97
N ALA A 658 -26.05 72.22 -29.82
CA ALA A 658 -25.23 73.19 -30.52
C ALA A 658 -26.05 74.08 -31.49
N ALA A 659 -26.97 73.44 -32.23
CA ALA A 659 -27.91 74.14 -33.11
C ALA A 659 -28.88 75.04 -32.30
N TYR A 660 -29.29 74.57 -31.10
CA TYR A 660 -30.17 75.38 -30.22
C TYR A 660 -29.42 76.55 -29.62
N LEU A 661 -28.18 76.36 -29.18
CA LEU A 661 -27.30 77.42 -28.67
C LEU A 661 -26.95 78.47 -29.77
N GLU A 662 -26.74 78.05 -31.02
CA GLU A 662 -26.56 78.89 -32.17
C GLU A 662 -27.84 79.69 -32.51
N LEU A 663 -29.00 79.10 -32.34
CA LEU A 663 -30.29 79.75 -32.46
C LEU A 663 -30.50 80.78 -31.36
N GLN A 664 -30.15 80.40 -30.10
CA GLN A 664 -30.21 81.31 -28.94
C GLN A 664 -29.24 82.50 -29.04
N GLU A 665 -28.06 82.30 -29.56
CA GLU A 665 -27.10 83.44 -29.86
C GLU A 665 -27.63 84.32 -30.94
N ARG A 666 -28.29 83.80 -31.93
CA ARG A 666 -29.01 84.57 -32.96
C ARG A 666 -30.20 85.36 -32.38
N MET A 667 -30.94 84.79 -31.41
CA MET A 667 -32.06 85.49 -30.74
C MET A 667 -31.59 86.54 -29.68
N ALA A 668 -30.47 86.25 -28.97
CA ALA A 668 -29.90 87.13 -27.98
C ALA A 668 -29.33 88.48 -28.58
N LYS A 669 -29.00 88.42 -29.85
CA LYS A 669 -28.52 89.60 -30.59
C LYS A 669 -29.68 90.56 -30.93
N THR A 670 -30.92 90.25 -30.53
CA THR A 670 -32.12 91.03 -30.97
C THR A 670 -32.90 91.65 -29.79
N GLN A 671 -32.47 91.51 -28.49
CA GLN A 671 -33.18 92.11 -27.36
C GLN A 671 -32.17 92.57 -26.25
N GLU A 672 -32.14 93.88 -25.93
CA GLU A 672 -31.56 94.42 -24.73
C GLU A 672 -32.55 94.39 -23.51
N PRO A 673 -32.09 94.71 -22.34
CA PRO A 673 -32.30 94.00 -21.08
C PRO A 673 -33.46 94.50 -20.20
N ARG A 674 -33.95 93.72 -19.32
CA ARG A 674 -34.59 94.15 -18.05
C ARG A 674 -34.41 93.19 -16.94
N ALA A 675 -34.16 93.71 -15.79
CA ALA A 675 -33.70 93.10 -14.53
C ALA A 675 -34.85 92.48 -13.66
N GLU A 676 -34.33 91.72 -12.67
CA GLU A 676 -34.94 91.42 -11.37
C GLU A 676 -35.71 90.09 -11.19
N SER A 677 -35.21 89.29 -10.35
CA SER A 677 -35.44 88.98 -8.91
C SER A 677 -35.40 87.49 -8.61
N ARG A 678 -34.82 87.24 -7.50
CA ARG A 678 -34.60 86.07 -6.70
C ARG A 678 -35.78 85.09 -6.60
N GLU A 679 -35.46 83.79 -6.65
CA GLU A 679 -35.64 82.75 -5.58
C GLU A 679 -35.36 81.33 -6.01
N PRO A 680 -35.25 80.33 -5.10
CA PRO A 680 -34.16 79.35 -5.12
C PRO A 680 -34.56 78.06 -5.84
N LEU A 681 -33.52 77.32 -6.24
CA LEU A 681 -33.61 76.08 -6.97
C LEU A 681 -34.17 74.92 -6.12
N PRO A 682 -35.08 74.11 -6.65
CA PRO A 682 -35.39 72.79 -6.05
C PRO A 682 -34.35 71.75 -6.55
N VAL A 683 -33.95 70.90 -5.57
CA VAL A 683 -33.15 69.74 -5.75
C VAL A 683 -33.93 68.72 -6.61
N PRO A 684 -33.32 68.05 -7.61
CA PRO A 684 -34.02 67.03 -8.36
C PRO A 684 -34.14 65.75 -7.56
N GLU A 685 -35.36 65.31 -7.28
CA GLU A 685 -35.75 63.96 -6.85
C GLU A 685 -35.41 62.96 -7.95
N ILE A 686 -34.56 61.98 -7.62
CA ILE A 686 -34.31 60.83 -8.44
C ILE A 686 -35.36 59.79 -8.02
N ILE A 687 -36.48 59.72 -8.72
CA ILE A 687 -37.45 58.67 -8.57
C ILE A 687 -36.98 57.51 -9.47
N ALA A 688 -36.51 56.43 -8.88
CA ALA A 688 -36.36 55.14 -9.57
C ALA A 688 -37.70 54.38 -9.50
N PRO A 689 -38.22 53.84 -10.61
CA PRO A 689 -39.48 53.16 -10.57
C PRO A 689 -39.29 51.71 -10.04
N GLY A 690 -40.09 51.36 -9.02
CA GLY A 690 -40.25 49.94 -8.65
C GLY A 690 -40.17 49.55 -7.19
N TYR A 691 -40.19 50.52 -6.25
CA TYR A 691 -40.22 50.17 -4.81
C TYR A 691 -41.67 50.06 -4.27
N THR A 692 -41.92 48.93 -3.58
CA THR A 692 -43.14 48.80 -2.77
C THR A 692 -43.03 49.67 -1.51
N SER A 693 -44.20 50.09 -0.94
CA SER A 693 -44.24 50.92 0.31
C SER A 693 -43.48 50.27 1.52
N GLU A 694 -43.28 49.00 1.47
CA GLU A 694 -42.49 48.26 2.47
C GLU A 694 -40.99 48.49 2.33
N ASN A 695 -40.47 48.56 1.11
CA ASN A 695 -39.05 48.83 0.86
C ASN A 695 -38.68 50.28 1.19
N GLU A 696 -39.63 51.22 0.98
CA GLU A 696 -39.40 52.65 1.38
C GLU A 696 -39.32 52.79 2.87
N ARG A 697 -40.17 52.09 3.67
CA ARG A 697 -40.07 52.07 5.12
C ARG A 697 -38.76 51.49 5.59
N PHE A 698 -38.35 50.38 5.01
CA PHE A 698 -37.07 49.75 5.30
C PHE A 698 -35.91 50.67 5.03
N LEU A 699 -35.88 51.30 3.87
CA LEU A 699 -34.82 52.27 3.51
C LEU A 699 -34.77 53.48 4.43
N ASN A 700 -35.93 54.03 4.82
CA ASN A 700 -36.00 55.15 5.75
C ASN A 700 -35.50 54.78 7.16
N SER A 701 -35.89 53.61 7.66
CA SER A 701 -35.42 53.12 8.99
C SER A 701 -33.89 52.89 8.94
N LEU A 702 -33.39 52.32 7.88
CA LEU A 702 -31.98 52.03 7.68
C LEU A 702 -31.17 53.34 7.59
N HIS A 703 -31.67 54.35 6.87
CA HIS A 703 -31.06 55.65 6.76
C HIS A 703 -31.03 56.38 8.11
N GLN A 704 -32.16 56.46 8.80
CA GLN A 704 -32.31 57.09 10.09
C GLN A 704 -31.39 56.46 11.16
N PHE A 705 -31.32 55.11 11.18
CA PHE A 705 -30.43 54.39 12.09
C PHE A 705 -28.96 54.71 11.79
N MET A 706 -28.58 54.70 10.54
CA MET A 706 -27.20 55.03 10.13
C MET A 706 -26.80 56.46 10.45
N GLU A 707 -27.69 57.44 10.22
CA GLU A 707 -27.41 58.86 10.56
C GLU A 707 -27.18 59.02 12.05
N THR A 708 -27.95 58.32 12.88
CA THR A 708 -27.85 58.42 14.36
C THR A 708 -26.63 57.71 14.92
N ASN A 709 -26.20 56.58 14.30
CA ASN A 709 -25.24 55.66 14.88
C ASN A 709 -23.92 55.56 14.08
N ILE A 710 -23.70 56.36 13.03
CA ILE A 710 -22.54 56.21 12.13
C ILE A 710 -21.21 56.41 12.87
N SER A 711 -21.15 57.25 13.88
CA SER A 711 -19.98 57.49 14.71
C SER A 711 -19.79 56.51 15.86
N ASN A 712 -20.72 55.61 16.09
CA ASN A 712 -20.64 54.61 17.17
C ASN A 712 -19.75 53.45 16.74
N SER A 713 -18.58 53.31 17.37
CA SER A 713 -17.61 52.22 17.05
C SER A 713 -18.14 50.83 17.50
N GLU A 714 -19.04 50.74 18.45
CA GLU A 714 -19.62 49.46 18.97
C GLU A 714 -20.87 49.05 18.20
N MET A 715 -21.31 49.80 17.20
CA MET A 715 -22.49 49.46 16.39
C MET A 715 -22.22 48.13 15.61
N THR A 716 -23.13 47.15 15.82
CA THR A 716 -23.09 45.83 15.22
C THR A 716 -24.17 45.66 14.13
N VAL A 717 -24.02 44.61 13.31
CA VAL A 717 -25.06 44.19 12.35
C VAL A 717 -26.35 43.76 13.05
N ASP A 718 -26.23 43.27 14.26
CA ASP A 718 -27.40 42.82 15.04
C ASP A 718 -28.21 44.02 15.59
N ASP A 719 -27.56 45.13 15.92
CA ASP A 719 -28.23 46.38 16.28
C ASP A 719 -29.05 46.91 15.08
N LEU A 720 -28.43 46.91 13.88
CA LEU A 720 -29.11 47.29 12.66
C LEU A 720 -30.30 46.37 12.33
N ALA A 721 -30.13 45.05 12.54
CA ALA A 721 -31.22 44.04 12.32
C ALA A 721 -32.39 44.26 13.28
N ASN A 722 -32.09 44.56 14.53
CA ASN A 722 -33.10 44.84 15.57
C ASN A 722 -33.91 46.10 15.26
N GLU A 723 -33.24 47.18 14.82
CA GLU A 723 -33.89 48.45 14.46
C GLU A 723 -34.89 48.29 13.31
N VAL A 724 -34.49 47.52 12.30
CA VAL A 724 -35.39 47.26 11.14
C VAL A 724 -36.36 46.09 11.38
N GLY A 725 -36.40 45.53 12.59
CA GLY A 725 -37.31 44.48 13.01
C GLY A 725 -37.12 43.14 12.29
N MET A 726 -35.88 42.79 11.92
CA MET A 726 -35.57 41.60 11.15
C MET A 726 -34.48 40.73 11.82
N SER A 727 -34.47 39.45 11.51
CA SER A 727 -33.32 38.64 11.88
C SER A 727 -32.08 39.01 11.01
N ARG A 728 -30.87 38.82 11.56
CA ARG A 728 -29.60 39.05 10.84
C ARG A 728 -29.53 38.38 9.45
N SER A 729 -30.06 37.15 9.36
CA SER A 729 -30.10 36.42 8.08
C SER A 729 -31.08 37.07 7.09
N THR A 730 -32.24 37.52 7.56
CA THR A 730 -33.24 38.19 6.74
C THR A 730 -32.74 39.55 6.29
N LEU A 731 -32.12 40.31 7.19
CA LEU A 731 -31.46 41.58 6.85
C LEU A 731 -30.43 41.40 5.76
N ASN A 732 -29.46 40.46 5.92
CA ASN A 732 -28.42 40.22 4.90
C ASN A 732 -29.00 39.82 3.55
N ARG A 733 -30.06 38.97 3.51
CA ARG A 733 -30.75 38.62 2.29
C ARG A 733 -31.40 39.83 1.63
N LYS A 734 -32.10 40.66 2.38
CA LYS A 734 -32.76 41.88 1.87
C LYS A 734 -31.75 42.95 1.42
N MET A 735 -30.64 43.06 2.14
CA MET A 735 -29.52 43.94 1.76
C MET A 735 -28.87 43.46 0.46
N HIS A 736 -28.70 42.16 0.30
CA HIS A 736 -28.16 41.61 -0.95
C HIS A 736 -29.12 41.80 -2.12
N GLU A 737 -30.42 41.65 -1.90
CA GLU A 737 -31.45 41.86 -2.91
C GLU A 737 -31.53 43.34 -3.37
N LEU A 738 -31.44 44.30 -2.46
CA LEU A 738 -31.59 45.72 -2.77
C LEU A 738 -30.29 46.40 -3.19
N PHE A 739 -29.19 46.02 -2.59
CA PHE A 739 -27.92 46.74 -2.75
C PHE A 739 -26.77 45.86 -3.29
N ASN A 740 -26.98 44.54 -3.37
CA ASN A 740 -25.97 43.54 -3.67
C ASN A 740 -24.77 43.58 -2.70
N LEU A 741 -25.03 43.98 -1.42
CA LEU A 741 -24.06 44.12 -0.34
C LEU A 741 -24.51 43.34 0.88
N THR A 742 -23.56 42.89 1.72
CA THR A 742 -23.91 42.40 3.05
C THR A 742 -24.19 43.63 3.96
N ALA A 743 -24.95 43.42 5.04
CA ALA A 743 -25.19 44.49 6.01
C ALA A 743 -23.88 45.07 6.59
N LYS A 744 -22.86 44.24 6.77
CA LYS A 744 -21.53 44.68 7.21
C LYS A 744 -20.84 45.57 6.20
N ASP A 745 -20.89 45.21 4.92
CA ASP A 745 -20.25 45.96 3.86
C ASP A 745 -21.00 47.29 3.66
N PHE A 746 -22.31 47.32 3.81
CA PHE A 746 -23.10 48.53 3.76
C PHE A 746 -22.73 49.51 4.89
N ILE A 747 -22.62 49.06 6.15
CA ILE A 747 -22.17 49.89 7.26
C ILE A 747 -20.79 50.47 6.97
N GLN A 748 -19.86 49.66 6.46
CA GLN A 748 -18.52 50.06 6.14
C GLN A 748 -18.50 51.10 5.02
N GLU A 749 -19.27 50.92 3.94
CA GLU A 749 -19.38 51.86 2.83
C GLU A 749 -19.98 53.18 3.25
N ALA A 750 -21.05 53.16 4.10
CA ALA A 750 -21.62 54.37 4.66
C ALA A 750 -20.61 55.13 5.52
N ARG A 751 -19.84 54.47 6.36
CA ARG A 751 -18.76 55.12 7.15
C ARG A 751 -17.68 55.72 6.29
N ILE A 752 -17.29 55.04 5.19
CA ILE A 752 -16.28 55.61 4.26
C ILE A 752 -16.85 56.81 3.49
N LYS A 753 -18.13 56.78 3.05
CA LYS A 753 -18.79 57.91 2.42
C LYS A 753 -18.86 59.12 3.38
N HIS A 754 -19.19 58.88 4.67
CA HIS A 754 -19.17 59.93 5.69
C HIS A 754 -17.77 60.48 5.91
N ALA A 755 -16.73 59.62 5.92
CA ALA A 755 -15.34 60.03 6.01
C ALA A 755 -14.90 60.90 4.80
N CYS A 756 -15.32 60.54 3.59
CA CYS A 756 -15.09 61.38 2.39
C CYS A 756 -15.70 62.78 2.52
N HIS A 757 -16.89 62.87 3.13
CA HIS A 757 -17.56 64.13 3.40
C HIS A 757 -16.79 64.97 4.43
N LEU A 758 -16.42 64.37 5.57
CA LEU A 758 -15.64 65.04 6.63
C LEU A 758 -14.26 65.51 6.14
N LEU A 759 -13.57 64.69 5.33
CA LEU A 759 -12.28 65.02 4.77
C LEU A 759 -12.34 66.25 3.82
N ARG A 760 -13.48 66.48 3.16
CA ARG A 760 -13.73 67.63 2.25
C ARG A 760 -14.22 68.87 2.96
N THR A 761 -14.98 68.73 4.05
CA THR A 761 -15.73 69.83 4.67
C THR A 761 -15.14 70.30 6.00
N THR A 762 -14.15 69.56 6.54
CA THR A 762 -13.55 69.89 7.86
C THR A 762 -12.04 69.76 7.83
N ASP A 763 -11.35 70.54 8.75
CA ASP A 763 -9.90 70.42 8.96
C ASP A 763 -9.50 69.37 10.00
N LEU A 764 -10.38 68.45 10.37
CA LEU A 764 -10.12 67.38 11.36
C LEU A 764 -8.95 66.52 10.92
N ALA A 765 -8.06 66.17 11.84
CA ALA A 765 -6.97 65.26 11.52
C ALA A 765 -7.52 63.88 11.05
N THR A 766 -6.80 63.21 10.17
CA THR A 766 -7.22 61.89 9.62
C THR A 766 -7.62 60.89 10.72
N LYS A 767 -6.93 60.93 11.87
CA LYS A 767 -7.26 60.10 13.06
C LYS A 767 -8.59 60.44 13.68
N GLU A 768 -8.90 61.75 13.74
CA GLU A 768 -10.17 62.27 14.28
C GLU A 768 -11.33 61.92 13.35
N VAL A 769 -11.13 62.01 12.04
CA VAL A 769 -12.10 61.60 11.04
C VAL A 769 -12.40 60.07 11.18
N ALA A 770 -11.37 59.26 11.43
CA ALA A 770 -11.60 57.84 11.68
C ALA A 770 -12.53 57.59 12.85
N TYR A 771 -12.31 58.26 13.99
CA TYR A 771 -13.18 58.13 15.16
C TYR A 771 -14.56 58.72 14.94
N ALA A 772 -14.67 59.84 14.29
CA ALA A 772 -15.96 60.49 13.96
C ALA A 772 -16.82 59.59 13.02
N CYS A 773 -16.20 58.72 12.25
CA CYS A 773 -16.86 57.75 11.37
C CYS A 773 -17.03 56.37 12.01
N GLY A 774 -16.80 56.23 13.32
CA GLY A 774 -17.05 54.99 14.07
C GLY A 774 -15.99 53.90 13.85
N PHE A 775 -14.76 54.24 13.44
CA PHE A 775 -13.65 53.29 13.42
C PHE A 775 -12.87 53.36 14.73
N SER A 776 -12.69 52.27 15.41
CA SER A 776 -11.90 52.17 16.64
C SER A 776 -10.38 52.18 16.41
N ASP A 777 -9.92 51.83 15.20
CA ASP A 777 -8.51 51.82 14.80
C ASP A 777 -8.29 52.62 13.54
N PRO A 778 -7.52 53.73 13.65
CA PRO A 778 -7.18 54.59 12.50
C PRO A 778 -6.35 53.91 11.40
N ASN A 779 -5.56 52.89 11.74
CA ASN A 779 -4.81 52.14 10.74
C ASN A 779 -5.74 51.24 9.90
N TYR A 780 -6.69 50.58 10.56
CA TYR A 780 -7.73 49.82 9.88
C TYR A 780 -8.62 50.73 9.01
N PHE A 781 -9.00 51.90 9.53
CA PHE A 781 -9.70 52.91 8.74
C PHE A 781 -8.93 53.29 7.46
N SER A 782 -7.64 53.63 7.57
CA SER A 782 -6.83 54.01 6.42
C SER A 782 -6.76 52.94 5.34
N LYS A 783 -6.67 51.67 5.75
CA LYS A 783 -6.69 50.52 4.86
C LYS A 783 -8.05 50.36 4.16
N CYS A 784 -9.15 50.41 4.93
CA CYS A 784 -10.50 50.35 4.38
C CYS A 784 -10.80 51.52 3.45
N PHE A 785 -10.39 52.72 3.80
CA PHE A 785 -10.58 53.93 2.99
C PHE A 785 -9.84 53.79 1.64
N LYS A 786 -8.56 53.40 1.66
CA LYS A 786 -7.78 53.17 0.44
C LYS A 786 -8.38 52.09 -0.46
N THR A 787 -8.87 50.98 0.13
CA THR A 787 -9.52 49.91 -0.62
C THR A 787 -10.80 50.39 -1.32
N ASN A 788 -11.58 51.28 -0.68
CA ASN A 788 -12.87 51.76 -1.24
C ASN A 788 -12.76 52.97 -2.15
N THR A 789 -11.75 53.84 -1.94
CA THR A 789 -11.58 55.11 -2.69
C THR A 789 -10.41 55.12 -3.66
N GLY A 790 -9.49 54.14 -3.57
CA GLY A 790 -8.29 54.04 -4.37
C GLY A 790 -7.12 54.90 -3.85
N SER A 791 -7.32 55.83 -2.88
CA SER A 791 -6.30 56.71 -2.32
C SER A 791 -6.36 56.70 -0.77
N THR A 792 -5.25 57.04 -0.15
CA THR A 792 -5.25 57.22 1.32
C THR A 792 -6.09 58.42 1.75
N PRO A 793 -6.61 58.46 2.98
CA PRO A 793 -7.37 59.63 3.48
C PRO A 793 -6.61 60.96 3.32
N THR A 794 -5.29 60.98 3.49
CA THR A 794 -4.44 62.15 3.34
C THR A 794 -4.33 62.54 1.87
N GLU A 795 -3.99 61.63 0.98
CA GLU A 795 -3.95 61.87 -0.47
C GLU A 795 -5.33 62.32 -1.00
N TYR A 796 -6.42 61.78 -0.45
CA TYR A 796 -7.77 62.14 -0.84
C TYR A 796 -8.08 63.56 -0.49
N ARG A 797 -7.64 64.08 0.68
CA ARG A 797 -7.81 65.45 1.11
C ARG A 797 -6.98 66.39 0.24
N GLU A 798 -5.72 66.09 -0.02
CA GLU A 798 -4.79 66.90 -0.86
C GLU A 798 -5.31 67.00 -2.29
N ASN A 799 -5.82 65.94 -2.88
CA ASN A 799 -6.38 65.93 -4.23
C ASN A 799 -7.70 66.70 -4.37
N GLN A 800 -8.38 67.06 -3.27
CA GLN A 800 -9.62 67.86 -3.26
C GLN A 800 -9.32 69.36 -2.91
N ALA A 801 -8.14 69.66 -2.40
CA ALA A 801 -7.68 71.01 -2.09
C ALA A 801 -6.96 71.67 -3.26
N SER A 802 -6.62 70.93 -4.29
CA SER A 802 -6.07 71.38 -5.58
C SER A 802 -7.20 71.49 -6.62
#